data_8a1ad942c590a776f51653a389d896e9
#
_entry.id   8a1ad942c590a776f51653a389d896e9
#
_cell.length_a   1.000
_cell.length_b   1.000
_cell.length_c   1.000
_cell.angle_alpha   90.00
_cell.angle_beta   90.00
_cell.angle_gamma   90.00
#
_symmetry.space_group_name_H-M   'P 1'
#
loop_
_entity.id
_entity.type
_entity.pdbx_description
1 polymer ?
#
loop_
_entity_poly.entity_id
_entity_poly.type
_entity_poly.pdbx_seq_one_letter_code
_entity_poly.pdbx_strand_id
1 'polypeptide(L)'
;MTEFQKMVQAATADPEELRRALEHAEIVPVLLAYVHLSRDFSLLNEAAEFIDGAWSFKQRIPAELRSRICASTVNVLLKYAETDRDAPPTPSADDLLNMMNLGVNGGVSEDYVPLFKQEMNLSAPDGRAVSWRRDPSDLNLARRHVVIVGGGFGGICAAIRLKNMGIPFTILEKNYGFGGTWLENSYPGCGVDTPNHLYCFAFHPKPNPAWTRQFSRRDEVLNYIQSTAKAFDLWNCTRFGIEVTDIQFDEASAKWLVLFRNADGCTEEIAADFVITAVGQLNRPVTPDIPGLDKYEGPAFHSARWDHDVDTKGKNVAIIGTGASAMQAGPSIAPDVQSLTVFQRTPQWIMNNPNYRKPVSEGTRWLLGRLPFFSEWLRFQLLWATSEGFHHTLLRDPDWKDEQTAINATNAQLRDDLLTHIREELEGDEDLIAKATPNYPPYGKRMLRDNGWYKMLMRPNVSLVTEGIAEIREEAIVSTNGELYPVDVIVLATGFRASQILWPLNVEGRKNLRLSDVWGKDDARAYLGITVPEFPNFFMTYGPNTTLAHGGSVIFQIECQVAYIMQAIRQTIETESRTVEVRACVHDSFNKEVDRRCAQMVWNHSLVKNYYMNSKGRVVAASPWSLLEYWQKTRAFAPEEYLFT
;
A
#
# COMPACT_ATOMS: atom_id res chain seq x y z
N MET A 1 -16.32 30.37 12.37
CA MET A 1 -16.95 29.37 11.47
C MET A 1 -16.10 28.09 11.50
N THR A 2 -16.68 26.99 11.88
CA THR A 2 -16.01 25.69 11.92
C THR A 2 -15.75 25.15 10.50
N GLU A 3 -14.89 24.13 10.35
CA GLU A 3 -14.64 23.52 9.04
C GLU A 3 -15.95 22.89 8.48
N PHE A 4 -16.75 22.27 9.35
CA PHE A 4 -18.07 21.77 8.97
C PHE A 4 -18.97 22.86 8.38
N GLN A 5 -19.07 24.02 9.04
CA GLN A 5 -19.87 25.16 8.56
C GLN A 5 -19.35 25.67 7.21
N LYS A 6 -18.02 25.73 7.02
CA LYS A 6 -17.41 26.11 5.72
C LYS A 6 -17.79 25.11 4.61
N MET A 7 -17.75 23.80 4.90
CA MET A 7 -18.16 22.78 3.94
C MET A 7 -19.64 22.93 3.57
N VAL A 8 -20.53 23.07 4.55
CA VAL A 8 -21.97 23.26 4.32
C VAL A 8 -22.23 24.50 3.48
N GLN A 9 -21.63 25.65 3.82
CA GLN A 9 -21.79 26.87 3.03
C GLN A 9 -21.26 26.72 1.59
N ALA A 10 -20.09 26.07 1.41
CA ALA A 10 -19.54 25.82 0.08
C ALA A 10 -20.41 24.85 -0.75
N ALA A 11 -21.08 23.88 -0.10
CA ALA A 11 -21.99 22.96 -0.77
C ALA A 11 -23.32 23.63 -1.16
N THR A 12 -23.84 24.52 -0.33
CA THR A 12 -25.16 25.15 -0.53
C THR A 12 -25.10 26.48 -1.27
N ALA A 13 -23.93 27.00 -1.57
CA ALA A 13 -23.74 28.24 -2.32
C ALA A 13 -24.37 28.19 -3.73
N ASP A 14 -24.36 27.00 -4.36
CA ASP A 14 -25.02 26.73 -5.62
C ASP A 14 -25.83 25.42 -5.50
N PRO A 15 -27.14 25.52 -5.19
CA PRO A 15 -28.00 24.34 -5.02
C PRO A 15 -28.18 23.51 -6.29
N GLU A 16 -28.11 24.10 -7.47
CA GLU A 16 -28.21 23.38 -8.75
C GLU A 16 -26.95 22.55 -9.01
N GLU A 17 -25.78 23.13 -8.75
CA GLU A 17 -24.51 22.41 -8.85
C GLU A 17 -24.45 21.27 -7.83
N LEU A 18 -24.94 21.50 -6.60
CA LEU A 18 -25.02 20.46 -5.57
C LEU A 18 -25.89 19.28 -6.06
N ARG A 19 -27.07 19.54 -6.63
CA ARG A 19 -27.94 18.47 -7.16
C ARG A 19 -27.24 17.70 -8.26
N ARG A 20 -26.63 18.40 -9.22
CA ARG A 20 -25.88 17.78 -10.32
C ARG A 20 -24.72 16.92 -9.80
N ALA A 21 -23.99 17.41 -8.81
CA ALA A 21 -22.88 16.67 -8.21
C ALA A 21 -23.34 15.38 -7.52
N LEU A 22 -24.44 15.43 -6.75
CA LEU A 22 -25.03 14.27 -6.08
C LEU A 22 -25.52 13.21 -7.08
N GLU A 23 -26.12 13.63 -8.21
CA GLU A 23 -26.58 12.72 -9.27
C GLU A 23 -25.45 11.93 -9.92
N HIS A 24 -24.25 12.50 -9.99
CA HIS A 24 -23.10 11.90 -10.66
C HIS A 24 -22.05 11.32 -9.69
N ALA A 25 -22.32 11.37 -8.37
CA ALA A 25 -21.40 10.83 -7.36
C ALA A 25 -21.67 9.35 -7.03
N GLU A 26 -20.76 8.75 -6.29
CA GLU A 26 -20.96 7.44 -5.66
C GLU A 26 -22.09 7.53 -4.63
N ILE A 27 -23.21 6.86 -4.90
CA ILE A 27 -24.45 7.10 -4.16
C ILE A 27 -24.43 6.52 -2.74
N VAL A 28 -23.75 5.42 -2.49
CA VAL A 28 -23.74 4.80 -1.15
C VAL A 28 -23.00 5.67 -0.13
N PRO A 29 -21.82 6.25 -0.42
CA PRO A 29 -21.21 7.25 0.46
C PRO A 29 -22.06 8.50 0.67
N VAL A 30 -22.82 8.95 -0.36
CA VAL A 30 -23.79 10.05 -0.23
C VAL A 30 -24.88 9.67 0.77
N LEU A 31 -25.47 8.49 0.63
CA LEU A 31 -26.50 7.98 1.53
C LEU A 31 -26.01 7.86 2.98
N LEU A 32 -24.83 7.31 3.17
CA LEU A 32 -24.22 7.20 4.50
C LEU A 32 -23.91 8.57 5.11
N ALA A 33 -23.47 9.55 4.31
CA ALA A 33 -23.28 10.92 4.75
C ALA A 33 -24.63 11.58 5.12
N TYR A 34 -25.68 11.33 4.35
CA TYR A 34 -27.04 11.77 4.68
C TYR A 34 -27.51 11.23 6.04
N VAL A 35 -27.36 9.90 6.26
CA VAL A 35 -27.72 9.28 7.55
C VAL A 35 -26.88 9.86 8.68
N HIS A 36 -25.59 10.08 8.45
CA HIS A 36 -24.71 10.69 9.45
C HIS A 36 -25.18 12.10 9.85
N LEU A 37 -25.66 12.90 8.89
CA LEU A 37 -26.14 14.24 9.13
C LEU A 37 -27.54 14.27 9.74
N SER A 38 -28.47 13.44 9.27
CA SER A 38 -29.89 13.49 9.60
C SER A 38 -30.31 12.58 10.76
N ARG A 39 -29.59 11.48 10.97
CA ARG A 39 -29.99 10.33 11.83
C ARG A 39 -31.24 9.61 11.34
N ASP A 40 -31.64 9.83 10.09
CA ASP A 40 -32.76 9.14 9.48
C ASP A 40 -32.28 7.94 8.66
N PHE A 41 -32.60 6.75 9.12
CA PHE A 41 -32.21 5.48 8.53
C PHE A 41 -33.20 4.99 7.45
N SER A 42 -34.32 5.66 7.22
CA SER A 42 -35.39 5.15 6.36
C SER A 42 -34.92 4.84 4.94
N LEU A 43 -34.18 5.78 4.32
CA LEU A 43 -33.63 5.60 2.96
C LEU A 43 -32.52 4.55 2.91
N LEU A 44 -31.72 4.41 3.98
CA LEU A 44 -30.66 3.40 4.03
C LEU A 44 -31.25 2.00 4.17
N ASN A 45 -32.28 1.82 5.00
CA ASN A 45 -32.99 0.55 5.12
C ASN A 45 -33.66 0.13 3.80
N GLU A 46 -34.28 1.10 3.08
CA GLU A 46 -34.87 0.84 1.77
C GLU A 46 -33.82 0.50 0.71
N ALA A 47 -32.64 1.13 0.78
CA ALA A 47 -31.57 0.91 -0.19
C ALA A 47 -30.79 -0.41 0.05
N ALA A 48 -30.87 -0.99 1.24
CA ALA A 48 -30.04 -2.13 1.63
C ALA A 48 -30.18 -3.34 0.70
N GLU A 49 -31.38 -3.64 0.20
CA GLU A 49 -31.62 -4.74 -0.74
C GLU A 49 -30.94 -4.55 -2.12
N PHE A 50 -30.54 -3.33 -2.46
CA PHE A 50 -29.88 -2.97 -3.72
C PHE A 50 -28.37 -2.79 -3.57
N ILE A 51 -27.83 -2.89 -2.36
CA ILE A 51 -26.40 -2.80 -2.07
C ILE A 51 -25.83 -4.22 -2.08
N ASP A 52 -25.22 -4.59 -3.19
CA ASP A 52 -24.45 -5.83 -3.28
C ASP A 52 -23.10 -5.59 -2.60
N GLY A 53 -22.64 -6.41 -1.74
CA GLY A 53 -21.41 -6.27 -0.95
C GLY A 53 -20.26 -5.43 -1.55
N ALA A 54 -19.20 -5.31 -0.84
CA ALA A 54 -18.12 -4.36 -1.12
C ALA A 54 -17.46 -4.47 -2.51
N TRP A 55 -17.60 -5.62 -3.20
CA TRP A 55 -17.03 -5.88 -4.54
C TRP A 55 -17.99 -5.64 -5.69
N SER A 56 -19.24 -5.28 -5.42
CA SER A 56 -20.17 -4.95 -6.50
C SER A 56 -19.89 -3.57 -7.06
N PHE A 57 -19.25 -3.54 -8.19
CA PHE A 57 -19.05 -2.31 -8.98
C PHE A 57 -20.33 -1.89 -9.73
N LYS A 58 -21.41 -2.67 -9.61
CA LYS A 58 -22.72 -2.38 -10.21
C LYS A 58 -23.64 -1.83 -9.12
N GLN A 59 -23.90 -0.54 -9.18
CA GLN A 59 -24.92 0.07 -8.33
C GLN A 59 -26.31 -0.32 -8.88
N ARG A 60 -27.09 -1.04 -8.08
CA ARG A 60 -28.45 -1.46 -8.43
C ARG A 60 -29.53 -0.59 -7.82
N ILE A 61 -29.16 0.49 -7.11
CA ILE A 61 -30.13 1.40 -6.50
C ILE A 61 -31.00 2.02 -7.59
N PRO A 62 -32.37 1.85 -7.53
CA PRO A 62 -33.30 2.37 -8.51
C PRO A 62 -33.18 3.90 -8.66
N ALA A 63 -33.41 4.40 -9.88
CA ALA A 63 -33.30 5.83 -10.18
C ALA A 63 -34.19 6.71 -9.29
N GLU A 64 -35.41 6.25 -8.98
CA GLU A 64 -36.33 6.95 -8.10
C GLU A 64 -35.80 7.07 -6.68
N LEU A 65 -35.28 5.96 -6.12
CA LEU A 65 -34.68 5.97 -4.80
C LEU A 65 -33.42 6.84 -4.77
N ARG A 66 -32.58 6.75 -5.81
CA ARG A 66 -31.44 7.65 -5.98
C ARG A 66 -31.84 9.13 -5.96
N SER A 67 -32.87 9.50 -6.68
CA SER A 67 -33.37 10.88 -6.69
C SER A 67 -33.85 11.33 -5.31
N ARG A 68 -34.54 10.46 -4.57
CA ARG A 68 -34.97 10.75 -3.18
C ARG A 68 -33.78 10.94 -2.24
N ILE A 69 -32.73 10.10 -2.34
CA ILE A 69 -31.49 10.24 -1.57
C ILE A 69 -30.84 11.60 -1.85
N CYS A 70 -30.70 11.97 -3.13
CA CYS A 70 -30.11 13.25 -3.51
C CYS A 70 -30.92 14.43 -2.98
N ALA A 71 -32.26 14.42 -3.16
CA ALA A 71 -33.14 15.48 -2.67
C ALA A 71 -33.10 15.62 -1.14
N SER A 72 -33.10 14.50 -0.41
CA SER A 72 -33.02 14.50 1.06
C SER A 72 -31.67 15.02 1.55
N THR A 73 -30.58 14.70 0.85
CA THR A 73 -29.24 15.23 1.16
C THR A 73 -29.18 16.75 0.97
N VAL A 74 -29.74 17.28 -0.14
CA VAL A 74 -29.84 18.73 -0.37
C VAL A 74 -30.63 19.40 0.77
N ASN A 75 -31.79 18.85 1.13
CA ASN A 75 -32.67 19.44 2.15
C ASN A 75 -31.97 19.49 3.52
N VAL A 76 -31.23 18.45 3.89
CA VAL A 76 -30.48 18.42 5.15
C VAL A 76 -29.38 19.49 5.16
N LEU A 77 -28.62 19.63 4.07
CA LEU A 77 -27.56 20.64 3.98
C LEU A 77 -28.12 22.07 4.03
N LEU A 78 -29.21 22.35 3.31
CA LEU A 78 -29.88 23.66 3.38
C LEU A 78 -30.35 24.00 4.79
N LYS A 79 -30.92 23.02 5.50
CA LYS A 79 -31.33 23.21 6.90
C LYS A 79 -30.13 23.52 7.84
N TYR A 80 -28.97 22.91 7.62
CA TYR A 80 -27.74 23.26 8.36
C TYR A 80 -27.26 24.66 8.00
N ALA A 81 -27.29 25.04 6.74
CA ALA A 81 -26.89 26.38 6.28
C ALA A 81 -27.80 27.48 6.87
N GLU A 82 -29.14 27.27 6.90
CA GLU A 82 -30.08 28.21 7.47
C GLU A 82 -29.96 28.40 8.98
N THR A 83 -29.56 27.34 9.69
CA THR A 83 -29.53 27.35 11.17
C THR A 83 -28.13 27.61 11.73
N ASP A 84 -27.10 27.70 10.89
CA ASP A 84 -25.68 27.87 11.24
C ASP A 84 -25.21 26.93 12.37
N ARG A 85 -25.73 25.70 12.38
CA ARG A 85 -25.41 24.69 13.38
C ARG A 85 -24.05 24.07 13.14
N ASP A 86 -23.42 23.66 14.22
CA ASP A 86 -22.22 22.82 14.18
C ASP A 86 -22.52 21.39 13.70
N ALA A 87 -21.46 20.63 13.42
CA ALA A 87 -21.58 19.23 13.07
C ALA A 87 -22.39 18.45 14.12
N PRO A 88 -23.24 17.51 13.68
CA PRO A 88 -23.93 16.64 14.64
C PRO A 88 -22.89 15.81 15.42
N PRO A 89 -23.19 15.39 16.65
CA PRO A 89 -22.30 14.50 17.38
C PRO A 89 -22.04 13.22 16.58
N THR A 90 -20.89 12.60 16.77
CA THR A 90 -20.61 11.29 16.15
C THR A 90 -21.76 10.30 16.46
N PRO A 91 -22.23 9.50 15.49
CA PRO A 91 -23.23 8.47 15.74
C PRO A 91 -22.81 7.53 16.85
N SER A 92 -23.77 6.92 17.55
CA SER A 92 -23.52 5.88 18.53
C SER A 92 -22.76 4.70 17.91
N ALA A 93 -22.16 3.84 18.74
CA ALA A 93 -21.48 2.64 18.23
C ALA A 93 -22.45 1.74 17.46
N ASP A 94 -23.69 1.59 17.95
CA ASP A 94 -24.74 0.78 17.32
C ASP A 94 -25.19 1.38 15.99
N ASP A 95 -25.39 2.71 15.93
CA ASP A 95 -25.71 3.40 14.68
C ASP A 95 -24.59 3.25 13.64
N LEU A 96 -23.33 3.43 14.07
CA LEU A 96 -22.17 3.24 13.17
C LEU A 96 -22.10 1.81 12.66
N LEU A 97 -22.28 0.83 13.52
CA LEU A 97 -22.29 -0.59 13.13
C LEU A 97 -23.42 -0.88 12.13
N ASN A 98 -24.61 -0.34 12.39
CA ASN A 98 -25.76 -0.48 11.50
C ASN A 98 -25.50 0.19 10.13
N MET A 99 -24.99 1.43 10.14
CA MET A 99 -24.61 2.15 8.91
C MET A 99 -23.57 1.39 8.11
N MET A 100 -22.53 0.85 8.77
CA MET A 100 -21.49 0.05 8.14
C MET A 100 -22.07 -1.21 7.50
N ASN A 101 -22.85 -2.00 8.25
CA ASN A 101 -23.41 -3.25 7.75
C ASN A 101 -24.38 -3.01 6.57
N LEU A 102 -25.28 -2.04 6.66
CA LEU A 102 -26.19 -1.71 5.57
C LEU A 102 -25.44 -1.15 4.34
N GLY A 103 -24.35 -0.39 4.57
CA GLY A 103 -23.54 0.20 3.50
C GLY A 103 -22.66 -0.77 2.71
N VAL A 104 -22.44 -2.00 3.20
CA VAL A 104 -21.59 -3.02 2.55
C VAL A 104 -22.23 -4.42 2.50
N ASN A 105 -23.52 -4.52 2.74
CA ASN A 105 -24.27 -5.78 2.76
C ASN A 105 -23.78 -6.79 3.83
N GLY A 106 -23.46 -6.28 5.04
CA GLY A 106 -23.14 -7.09 6.21
C GLY A 106 -21.67 -7.44 6.40
N GLY A 107 -21.41 -8.28 7.39
CA GLY A 107 -20.08 -8.82 7.69
C GLY A 107 -19.22 -7.95 8.60
N VAL A 108 -19.65 -6.75 8.97
CA VAL A 108 -18.91 -5.88 9.90
C VAL A 108 -19.28 -6.24 11.33
N SER A 109 -18.32 -6.68 12.15
CA SER A 109 -18.51 -6.92 13.59
C SER A 109 -18.27 -5.67 14.43
N GLU A 110 -18.72 -5.67 15.68
CA GLU A 110 -18.54 -4.57 16.64
C GLU A 110 -17.07 -4.17 16.83
N ASP A 111 -16.14 -5.11 16.71
CA ASP A 111 -14.70 -4.87 16.85
C ASP A 111 -14.15 -3.88 15.81
N TYR A 112 -14.81 -3.75 14.65
CA TYR A 112 -14.44 -2.80 13.63
C TYR A 112 -14.84 -1.35 13.92
N VAL A 113 -15.82 -1.11 14.78
CA VAL A 113 -16.32 0.24 15.07
C VAL A 113 -15.19 1.16 15.59
N PRO A 114 -14.35 0.77 16.57
CA PRO A 114 -13.25 1.61 17.03
C PRO A 114 -12.20 1.86 15.93
N LEU A 115 -11.89 0.86 15.10
CA LEU A 115 -10.97 0.99 13.98
C LEU A 115 -11.46 2.05 12.99
N PHE A 116 -12.72 1.92 12.54
CA PHE A 116 -13.26 2.84 11.54
C PHE A 116 -13.54 4.24 12.11
N LYS A 117 -13.90 4.37 13.41
CA LYS A 117 -13.95 5.68 14.07
C LYS A 117 -12.61 6.41 13.99
N GLN A 118 -11.51 5.68 14.17
CA GLN A 118 -10.16 6.24 14.07
C GLN A 118 -9.79 6.52 12.61
N GLU A 119 -10.01 5.58 11.69
CA GLU A 119 -9.63 5.68 10.28
C GLU A 119 -10.39 6.79 9.53
N MET A 120 -11.65 7.00 9.90
CA MET A 120 -12.50 8.07 9.39
C MET A 120 -12.34 9.40 10.17
N ASN A 121 -11.45 9.47 11.16
CA ASN A 121 -11.24 10.65 12.01
C ASN A 121 -12.54 11.21 12.65
N LEU A 122 -13.50 10.34 12.99
CA LEU A 122 -14.80 10.76 13.52
C LEU A 122 -14.74 11.28 14.97
N SER A 123 -13.69 10.95 15.72
CA SER A 123 -13.55 11.35 17.13
C SER A 123 -12.54 12.47 17.35
N ALA A 124 -11.62 12.67 16.40
CA ALA A 124 -10.59 13.70 16.45
C ALA A 124 -10.07 13.96 15.02
N PRO A 125 -9.56 15.16 14.73
CA PRO A 125 -9.01 15.49 13.40
C PRO A 125 -7.87 14.57 12.94
N ASP A 126 -7.21 13.90 13.88
CA ASP A 126 -6.19 12.89 13.63
C ASP A 126 -6.27 11.80 14.71
N GLY A 127 -6.91 10.69 14.35
CA GLY A 127 -7.15 9.59 15.28
C GLY A 127 -5.88 8.83 15.72
N ARG A 128 -4.75 9.03 15.02
CA ARG A 128 -3.45 8.41 15.33
C ARG A 128 -2.41 9.39 15.85
N ALA A 129 -2.80 10.62 16.18
CA ALA A 129 -1.89 11.57 16.79
C ALA A 129 -1.44 11.09 18.17
N VAL A 130 -0.16 11.26 18.46
CA VAL A 130 0.43 10.95 19.76
C VAL A 130 0.77 12.26 20.45
N SER A 131 0.14 12.50 21.61
CA SER A 131 0.40 13.67 22.44
C SER A 131 1.21 13.29 23.68
N TRP A 132 1.97 14.25 24.19
CA TRP A 132 2.70 14.12 25.45
C TRP A 132 1.73 13.99 26.63
N ARG A 133 2.11 13.20 27.64
CA ARG A 133 1.42 13.08 28.92
C ARG A 133 1.99 14.04 29.97
N ARG A 134 3.29 14.39 29.79
CA ARG A 134 4.01 15.42 30.57
C ARG A 134 4.08 16.73 29.77
N ASP A 135 4.35 17.84 30.41
CA ASP A 135 4.57 19.12 29.69
C ASP A 135 5.83 19.00 28.81
N PRO A 136 5.73 19.24 27.50
CA PRO A 136 6.87 19.16 26.61
C PRO A 136 8.05 20.08 26.98
N SER A 137 7.78 21.19 27.67
CA SER A 137 8.82 22.11 28.15
C SER A 137 9.79 21.47 29.17
N ASP A 138 9.32 20.45 29.89
CA ASP A 138 10.11 19.71 30.89
C ASP A 138 10.93 18.56 30.29
N LEU A 139 10.74 18.23 29.00
CA LEU A 139 11.27 17.02 28.39
C LEU A 139 12.60 17.21 27.64
N ASN A 140 13.16 18.44 27.63
CA ASN A 140 14.41 18.75 26.94
C ASN A 140 14.47 18.23 25.48
N LEU A 141 13.36 18.33 24.73
CA LEU A 141 13.22 17.75 23.39
C LEU A 141 14.28 18.21 22.41
N ALA A 142 14.77 19.46 22.56
CA ALA A 142 15.83 20.02 21.70
C ALA A 142 17.18 19.27 21.77
N ARG A 143 17.39 18.45 22.80
CA ARG A 143 18.60 17.60 22.94
C ARG A 143 18.44 16.21 22.32
N ARG A 144 17.24 15.88 21.87
CA ARG A 144 16.96 14.61 21.21
C ARG A 144 17.10 14.78 19.70
N HIS A 145 17.53 13.72 19.04
CA HIS A 145 17.61 13.71 17.58
C HIS A 145 17.18 12.36 17.02
N VAL A 146 16.34 12.39 15.99
CA VAL A 146 15.91 11.19 15.27
C VAL A 146 16.44 11.22 13.85
N VAL A 147 17.07 10.16 13.39
CA VAL A 147 17.41 9.98 11.98
C VAL A 147 16.39 9.08 11.31
N ILE A 148 15.82 9.57 10.22
CA ILE A 148 14.91 8.82 9.35
C ILE A 148 15.65 8.46 8.07
N VAL A 149 15.70 7.17 7.71
CA VAL A 149 16.34 6.70 6.48
C VAL A 149 15.27 6.41 5.43
N GLY A 150 15.19 7.27 4.41
CA GLY A 150 14.25 7.18 3.28
C GLY A 150 13.15 8.25 3.29
N GLY A 151 12.88 8.82 2.12
CA GLY A 151 11.91 9.91 1.86
C GLY A 151 10.65 9.44 1.10
N GLY A 152 10.24 8.18 1.27
CA GLY A 152 8.97 7.66 0.79
C GLY A 152 7.82 7.91 1.78
N PHE A 153 6.66 7.26 1.58
CA PHE A 153 5.49 7.38 2.47
C PHE A 153 5.85 7.14 3.96
N GLY A 154 6.67 6.13 4.26
CA GLY A 154 7.04 5.81 5.64
C GLY A 154 7.84 6.93 6.30
N GLY A 155 8.85 7.45 5.61
CA GLY A 155 9.69 8.53 6.13
C GLY A 155 8.94 9.84 6.29
N ILE A 156 8.08 10.19 5.33
CA ILE A 156 7.22 11.39 5.40
C ILE A 156 6.24 11.26 6.57
N CYS A 157 5.60 10.10 6.75
CA CYS A 157 4.71 9.86 7.89
C CYS A 157 5.45 10.05 9.22
N ALA A 158 6.61 9.41 9.40
CA ALA A 158 7.41 9.53 10.61
C ALA A 158 7.83 10.98 10.88
N ALA A 159 8.30 11.70 9.84
CA ALA A 159 8.72 13.09 9.93
C ALA A 159 7.58 14.02 10.39
N ILE A 160 6.39 13.86 9.81
CA ILE A 160 5.21 14.66 10.18
C ILE A 160 4.86 14.41 11.66
N ARG A 161 4.89 13.15 12.11
CA ARG A 161 4.58 12.82 13.51
C ARG A 161 5.63 13.37 14.47
N LEU A 162 6.91 13.26 14.16
CA LEU A 162 7.99 13.85 14.97
C LEU A 162 7.87 15.37 15.03
N LYS A 163 7.58 16.02 13.90
CA LYS A 163 7.36 17.48 13.84
C LYS A 163 6.20 17.90 14.74
N ASN A 164 5.08 17.17 14.71
CA ASN A 164 3.92 17.45 15.56
C ASN A 164 4.22 17.25 17.06
N MET A 165 5.16 16.36 17.39
CA MET A 165 5.63 16.14 18.75
C MET A 165 6.74 17.10 19.19
N GLY A 166 7.27 17.94 18.28
CA GLY A 166 8.35 18.88 18.58
C GLY A 166 9.72 18.20 18.74
N ILE A 167 9.92 16.99 18.22
CA ILE A 167 11.18 16.25 18.30
C ILE A 167 12.05 16.58 17.07
N PRO A 168 13.30 17.07 17.23
CA PRO A 168 14.22 17.30 16.12
C PRO A 168 14.54 16.01 15.35
N PHE A 169 14.57 16.11 14.02
CA PHE A 169 14.90 14.98 13.15
C PHE A 169 15.62 15.42 11.87
N THR A 170 16.26 14.45 11.21
CA THR A 170 16.83 14.60 9.87
C THR A 170 16.38 13.41 9.01
N ILE A 171 15.88 13.67 7.80
CA ILE A 171 15.63 12.65 6.79
C ILE A 171 16.87 12.53 5.91
N LEU A 172 17.36 11.31 5.70
CA LEU A 172 18.42 10.98 4.75
C LEU A 172 17.79 10.22 3.57
N GLU A 173 17.78 10.83 2.39
CA GLU A 173 17.17 10.24 1.18
C GLU A 173 18.23 10.12 0.07
N LYS A 174 18.35 8.92 -0.52
CA LYS A 174 19.34 8.64 -1.57
C LYS A 174 19.05 9.33 -2.90
N ASN A 175 17.78 9.58 -3.19
CA ASN A 175 17.36 10.29 -4.39
C ASN A 175 17.37 11.82 -4.16
N TYR A 176 17.15 12.59 -5.23
CA TYR A 176 17.13 14.05 -5.18
C TYR A 176 15.73 14.64 -4.95
N GLY A 177 14.82 13.84 -4.39
CA GLY A 177 13.46 14.27 -4.07
C GLY A 177 12.69 13.24 -3.25
N PHE A 178 11.56 13.68 -2.69
CA PHE A 178 10.61 12.79 -2.06
C PHE A 178 9.87 11.94 -3.08
N GLY A 179 9.52 10.69 -2.69
CA GLY A 179 8.66 9.86 -3.53
C GLY A 179 8.89 8.36 -3.40
N GLY A 180 10.08 7.92 -2.99
CA GLY A 180 10.40 6.49 -2.86
C GLY A 180 10.06 5.71 -4.13
N THR A 181 9.24 4.67 -4.03
CA THR A 181 8.78 3.85 -5.16
C THR A 181 8.24 4.66 -6.33
N TRP A 182 7.51 5.74 -6.08
CA TRP A 182 6.87 6.57 -7.12
C TRP A 182 7.83 7.55 -7.79
N LEU A 183 8.96 7.82 -7.17
CA LEU A 183 10.05 8.55 -7.79
C LEU A 183 10.91 7.62 -8.67
N GLU A 184 11.25 6.42 -8.14
CA GLU A 184 12.16 5.48 -8.80
C GLU A 184 11.53 4.73 -9.98
N ASN A 185 10.23 4.41 -9.92
CA ASN A 185 9.55 3.68 -10.98
C ASN A 185 8.87 4.64 -11.95
N SER A 186 9.42 4.78 -13.14
CA SER A 186 8.96 5.71 -14.17
C SER A 186 8.63 5.04 -15.50
N TYR A 187 8.52 3.72 -15.53
CA TYR A 187 8.20 2.97 -16.75
C TYR A 187 6.80 3.35 -17.31
N PRO A 188 6.58 3.23 -18.62
CA PRO A 188 5.31 3.54 -19.26
C PRO A 188 4.15 2.77 -18.60
N GLY A 189 3.08 3.48 -18.29
CA GLY A 189 1.92 2.87 -17.66
C GLY A 189 2.01 2.69 -16.14
N CYS A 190 3.12 3.04 -15.50
CA CYS A 190 3.28 2.95 -14.05
C CYS A 190 2.13 3.63 -13.31
N GLY A 191 1.52 2.93 -12.37
CA GLY A 191 0.38 3.42 -11.60
C GLY A 191 0.06 2.53 -10.40
N VAL A 192 -0.81 3.02 -9.53
CA VAL A 192 -1.25 2.33 -8.33
C VAL A 192 -2.32 1.29 -8.66
N ASP A 193 -2.34 0.19 -7.90
CA ASP A 193 -3.36 -0.88 -7.95
C ASP A 193 -4.32 -0.87 -6.74
N THR A 194 -4.22 0.17 -5.92
CA THR A 194 -5.11 0.48 -4.79
C THR A 194 -5.87 1.78 -5.09
N PRO A 195 -7.16 1.91 -4.75
CA PRO A 195 -7.90 3.14 -4.98
C PRO A 195 -7.24 4.35 -4.30
N ASN A 196 -7.14 5.47 -5.01
CA ASN A 196 -6.42 6.66 -4.54
C ASN A 196 -6.94 7.23 -3.22
N HIS A 197 -8.27 7.24 -3.03
CA HIS A 197 -8.90 7.74 -1.81
C HIS A 197 -8.61 6.86 -0.58
N LEU A 198 -7.97 5.70 -0.80
CA LEU A 198 -7.41 4.84 0.23
C LEU A 198 -5.87 4.90 0.24
N TYR A 199 -5.23 5.14 -0.93
CA TYR A 199 -3.78 5.23 -1.06
C TYR A 199 -3.26 6.63 -0.74
N CYS A 200 -3.68 7.17 0.41
CA CYS A 200 -3.32 8.49 0.94
C CYS A 200 -3.36 8.45 2.47
N PHE A 201 -2.70 9.40 3.11
CA PHE A 201 -2.72 9.51 4.58
C PHE A 201 -4.13 9.82 5.09
N ALA A 202 -4.53 9.11 6.17
CA ALA A 202 -5.80 9.34 6.83
C ALA A 202 -5.85 10.69 7.58
N PHE A 203 -4.71 11.13 8.08
CA PHE A 203 -4.56 12.40 8.80
C PHE A 203 -4.37 13.63 7.90
N HIS A 204 -4.18 13.46 6.60
CA HIS A 204 -4.05 14.61 5.72
C HIS A 204 -5.37 15.38 5.70
N PRO A 205 -5.37 16.69 6.01
CA PRO A 205 -6.58 17.42 6.39
C PRO A 205 -7.59 17.61 5.27
N LYS A 206 -7.23 17.30 4.02
CA LYS A 206 -8.14 17.42 2.87
C LYS A 206 -8.05 16.17 2.00
N PRO A 207 -9.19 15.48 1.74
CA PRO A 207 -9.22 14.52 0.65
C PRO A 207 -8.72 15.23 -0.60
N ASN A 208 -7.79 14.61 -1.31
CA ASN A 208 -7.22 15.25 -2.49
C ASN A 208 -8.25 15.25 -3.64
N PRO A 209 -8.94 16.36 -3.93
CA PRO A 209 -9.90 16.43 -5.02
C PRO A 209 -9.22 16.41 -6.39
N ALA A 210 -7.88 16.47 -6.42
CA ALA A 210 -7.10 16.47 -7.65
C ALA A 210 -6.96 15.08 -8.28
N TRP A 211 -7.34 14.00 -7.58
CA TRP A 211 -7.35 12.67 -8.19
C TRP A 211 -8.26 12.63 -9.42
N THR A 212 -7.66 12.42 -10.59
CA THR A 212 -8.43 12.37 -11.85
C THR A 212 -9.00 10.99 -12.14
N ARG A 213 -8.44 9.94 -11.52
CA ARG A 213 -8.80 8.54 -11.72
C ARG A 213 -8.98 7.82 -10.39
N GLN A 214 -9.76 6.73 -10.41
CA GLN A 214 -9.88 5.84 -9.24
C GLN A 214 -8.53 5.21 -8.87
N PHE A 215 -7.74 4.85 -9.89
CA PHE A 215 -6.38 4.32 -9.77
C PHE A 215 -5.46 5.20 -10.60
N SER A 216 -4.68 6.04 -9.94
CA SER A 216 -3.87 7.06 -10.62
C SER A 216 -2.60 6.50 -11.22
N ARG A 217 -2.13 7.20 -12.24
CA ARG A 217 -0.78 7.05 -12.76
C ARG A 217 0.24 7.59 -11.77
N ARG A 218 1.45 7.11 -11.90
CA ARG A 218 2.63 7.45 -11.10
C ARG A 218 2.73 8.94 -10.79
N ASP A 219 2.54 9.81 -11.78
CA ASP A 219 2.77 11.24 -11.62
C ASP A 219 1.80 11.91 -10.63
N GLU A 220 0.52 11.50 -10.62
CA GLU A 220 -0.43 12.00 -9.64
C GLU A 220 -0.07 11.55 -8.22
N VAL A 221 0.38 10.30 -8.05
CA VAL A 221 0.81 9.78 -6.74
C VAL A 221 2.08 10.49 -6.26
N LEU A 222 3.04 10.69 -7.16
CA LEU A 222 4.26 11.42 -6.86
C LEU A 222 3.96 12.88 -6.46
N ASN A 223 3.10 13.56 -7.21
CA ASN A 223 2.65 14.91 -6.89
C ASN A 223 1.98 14.99 -5.52
N TYR A 224 1.16 13.99 -5.16
CA TYR A 224 0.57 13.90 -3.83
C TYR A 224 1.64 13.81 -2.74
N ILE A 225 2.63 12.93 -2.90
CA ILE A 225 3.73 12.75 -1.93
C ILE A 225 4.52 14.05 -1.77
N GLN A 226 4.92 14.68 -2.88
CA GLN A 226 5.73 15.89 -2.88
C GLN A 226 4.96 17.09 -2.33
N SER A 227 3.69 17.23 -2.68
CA SER A 227 2.82 18.29 -2.14
C SER A 227 2.58 18.11 -0.64
N THR A 228 2.45 16.88 -0.15
CA THR A 228 2.37 16.57 1.27
C THR A 228 3.66 16.97 1.98
N ALA A 229 4.83 16.54 1.48
CA ALA A 229 6.11 16.92 2.07
C ALA A 229 6.31 18.45 2.10
N LYS A 230 5.83 19.16 1.07
CA LYS A 230 5.85 20.63 1.02
C LYS A 230 4.89 21.27 2.03
N ALA A 231 3.66 20.74 2.14
CA ALA A 231 2.66 21.27 3.07
C ALA A 231 3.11 21.18 4.54
N PHE A 232 3.90 20.16 4.86
CA PHE A 232 4.49 19.99 6.19
C PHE A 232 5.92 20.52 6.31
N ASP A 233 6.43 21.24 5.31
CA ASP A 233 7.78 21.86 5.32
C ASP A 233 8.88 20.85 5.70
N LEU A 234 8.93 19.70 4.98
CA LEU A 234 9.91 18.65 5.26
C LEU A 234 11.21 18.80 4.46
N TRP A 235 11.22 19.65 3.42
CA TRP A 235 12.38 19.86 2.57
C TRP A 235 13.58 20.38 3.35
N ASN A 236 13.35 21.29 4.30
CA ASN A 236 14.39 21.87 5.15
C ASN A 236 14.97 20.89 6.19
N CYS A 237 14.28 19.79 6.45
CA CYS A 237 14.71 18.75 7.37
C CYS A 237 15.29 17.52 6.65
N THR A 238 15.53 17.61 5.32
CA THR A 238 15.94 16.49 4.49
C THR A 238 17.27 16.76 3.80
N ARG A 239 18.16 15.78 3.84
CA ARG A 239 19.37 15.73 3.03
C ARG A 239 19.16 14.74 1.89
N PHE A 240 19.17 15.23 0.67
CA PHE A 240 19.00 14.47 -0.56
C PHE A 240 20.35 14.05 -1.16
N GLY A 241 20.35 12.99 -2.01
CA GLY A 241 21.56 12.45 -2.60
C GLY A 241 22.45 11.73 -1.57
N ILE A 242 21.86 11.25 -0.48
CA ILE A 242 22.57 10.68 0.67
C ILE A 242 22.23 9.21 0.83
N GLU A 243 23.16 8.31 0.50
CA GLU A 243 22.98 6.88 0.72
C GLU A 243 23.56 6.46 2.09
N VAL A 244 22.69 6.03 3.00
CA VAL A 244 23.11 5.46 4.29
C VAL A 244 23.67 4.07 4.04
N THR A 245 24.89 3.82 4.56
CA THR A 245 25.62 2.55 4.39
C THR A 245 25.69 1.74 5.66
N ASP A 246 25.88 2.41 6.81
CA ASP A 246 26.08 1.77 8.10
C ASP A 246 25.33 2.51 9.20
N ILE A 247 24.80 1.78 10.18
CA ILE A 247 24.15 2.29 11.38
C ILE A 247 24.71 1.50 12.56
N GLN A 248 25.46 2.16 13.46
CA GLN A 248 26.20 1.53 14.55
C GLN A 248 25.76 2.07 15.90
N PHE A 249 25.47 1.18 16.85
CA PHE A 249 25.06 1.57 18.20
C PHE A 249 26.28 1.74 19.11
N ASP A 250 26.44 2.93 19.66
CA ASP A 250 27.43 3.20 20.70
C ASP A 250 26.83 3.00 22.09
N GLU A 251 27.23 1.95 22.78
CA GLU A 251 26.72 1.61 24.11
C GLU A 251 27.06 2.66 25.17
N ALA A 252 28.19 3.35 25.04
CA ALA A 252 28.63 4.32 26.04
C ALA A 252 27.75 5.56 26.06
N SER A 253 27.44 6.09 24.88
CA SER A 253 26.54 7.24 24.72
C SER A 253 25.05 6.84 24.65
N ALA A 254 24.75 5.56 24.39
CA ALA A 254 23.43 5.03 24.03
C ALA A 254 22.83 5.75 22.79
N LYS A 255 23.68 6.02 21.81
CA LYS A 255 23.31 6.68 20.56
C LYS A 255 23.66 5.82 19.36
N TRP A 256 22.97 6.07 18.28
CA TRP A 256 23.29 5.53 16.97
C TRP A 256 24.22 6.48 16.22
N LEU A 257 25.26 5.95 15.62
CA LEU A 257 26.09 6.62 14.64
C LEU A 257 25.66 6.15 13.25
N VAL A 258 25.08 7.08 12.47
CA VAL A 258 24.59 6.80 11.13
C VAL A 258 25.61 7.32 10.13
N LEU A 259 26.25 6.39 9.41
CA LEU A 259 27.22 6.69 8.38
C LEU A 259 26.56 6.68 7.01
N PHE A 260 26.91 7.63 6.20
CA PHE A 260 26.33 7.77 4.87
C PHE A 260 27.34 8.34 3.88
N ARG A 261 27.07 8.08 2.61
CA ARG A 261 27.83 8.60 1.49
C ARG A 261 27.06 9.73 0.82
N ASN A 262 27.70 10.87 0.66
CA ASN A 262 27.14 12.01 -0.07
C ASN A 262 27.36 11.86 -1.61
N ALA A 263 26.80 12.78 -2.40
CA ALA A 263 26.92 12.79 -3.85
C ALA A 263 28.36 12.86 -4.36
N ASP A 264 29.28 13.44 -3.58
CA ASP A 264 30.71 13.56 -3.91
C ASP A 264 31.50 12.28 -3.55
N GLY A 265 30.81 11.25 -3.01
CA GLY A 265 31.41 10.00 -2.56
C GLY A 265 32.09 10.08 -1.18
N CYS A 266 32.05 11.23 -0.51
CA CYS A 266 32.60 11.39 0.84
C CYS A 266 31.68 10.71 1.87
N THR A 267 32.31 10.05 2.84
CA THR A 267 31.60 9.47 3.99
C THR A 267 31.47 10.54 5.09
N GLU A 268 30.25 10.73 5.54
CA GLU A 268 29.89 11.57 6.68
C GLU A 268 29.14 10.76 7.72
N GLU A 269 28.96 11.30 8.92
CA GLU A 269 28.22 10.67 10.00
C GLU A 269 27.31 11.65 10.73
N ILE A 270 26.25 11.11 11.36
CA ILE A 270 25.36 11.85 12.23
C ILE A 270 24.97 10.99 13.44
N ALA A 271 25.05 11.58 14.63
CA ALA A 271 24.62 10.89 15.85
C ALA A 271 23.12 11.08 16.10
N ALA A 272 22.43 10.02 16.50
CA ALA A 272 20.99 10.04 16.77
C ALA A 272 20.63 9.28 18.05
N ASP A 273 19.61 9.75 18.78
CA ASP A 273 19.04 9.01 19.91
C ASP A 273 18.13 7.86 19.42
N PHE A 274 17.48 8.04 18.29
CA PHE A 274 16.60 7.05 17.66
C PHE A 274 16.84 7.01 16.15
N VAL A 275 16.68 5.82 15.56
CA VAL A 275 16.73 5.63 14.11
C VAL A 275 15.43 4.98 13.64
N ILE A 276 14.85 5.52 12.56
CA ILE A 276 13.68 4.96 11.89
C ILE A 276 14.06 4.65 10.45
N THR A 277 14.11 3.36 10.08
CA THR A 277 14.29 2.98 8.68
C THR A 277 12.97 2.93 7.95
N ALA A 278 12.88 3.63 6.82
CA ALA A 278 11.71 3.72 5.95
C ALA A 278 12.09 3.47 4.48
N VAL A 279 12.98 2.50 4.26
CA VAL A 279 13.61 2.22 2.95
C VAL A 279 12.70 1.43 2.00
N GLY A 280 11.59 0.85 2.50
CA GLY A 280 10.68 0.00 1.73
C GLY A 280 11.28 -1.36 1.37
N GLN A 281 10.45 -2.29 0.88
CA GLN A 281 10.88 -3.66 0.52
C GLN A 281 11.13 -3.84 -0.99
N LEU A 282 10.49 -3.02 -1.85
CA LEU A 282 10.60 -3.11 -3.30
C LEU A 282 11.48 -1.98 -3.84
N ASN A 283 12.73 -1.90 -3.37
CA ASN A 283 13.66 -0.81 -3.71
C ASN A 283 14.97 -1.28 -4.37
N ARG A 284 15.31 -2.58 -4.28
CA ARG A 284 16.52 -3.16 -4.86
C ARG A 284 16.14 -4.15 -5.97
N PRO A 285 16.29 -3.76 -7.25
CA PRO A 285 15.96 -4.60 -8.39
C PRO A 285 16.76 -5.92 -8.42
N VAL A 286 16.18 -6.95 -9.02
CA VAL A 286 16.86 -8.22 -9.28
C VAL A 286 17.21 -8.30 -10.76
N THR A 287 18.50 -8.29 -11.08
CA THR A 287 19.00 -8.72 -12.38
C THR A 287 19.08 -10.24 -12.38
N PRO A 288 18.41 -10.94 -13.32
CA PRO A 288 18.45 -12.39 -13.38
C PRO A 288 19.81 -12.87 -13.89
N ASP A 289 20.23 -14.03 -13.41
CA ASP A 289 21.42 -14.72 -13.91
C ASP A 289 21.02 -15.54 -15.16
N ILE A 290 21.03 -14.86 -16.31
CA ILE A 290 20.73 -15.45 -17.62
C ILE A 290 22.03 -15.46 -18.42
N PRO A 291 22.48 -16.65 -18.91
CA PRO A 291 23.72 -16.74 -19.71
C PRO A 291 23.70 -15.74 -20.89
N GLY A 292 24.76 -14.97 -21.01
CA GLY A 292 24.96 -14.04 -22.13
C GLY A 292 24.23 -12.69 -22.02
N LEU A 293 23.51 -12.40 -20.92
CA LEU A 293 22.90 -11.08 -20.72
C LEU A 293 23.94 -9.95 -20.76
N ASP A 294 25.15 -10.23 -20.29
CA ASP A 294 26.29 -9.31 -20.29
C ASP A 294 26.94 -9.13 -21.68
N LYS A 295 26.58 -9.96 -22.67
CA LYS A 295 27.06 -9.91 -24.05
C LYS A 295 26.05 -9.26 -25.00
N TYR A 296 24.87 -8.96 -24.52
CA TYR A 296 23.84 -8.31 -25.33
C TYR A 296 24.28 -6.90 -25.71
N GLU A 297 24.27 -6.58 -27.01
CA GLU A 297 24.76 -5.30 -27.50
C GLU A 297 23.70 -4.18 -27.45
N GLY A 298 22.43 -4.53 -27.39
CA GLY A 298 21.34 -3.58 -27.27
C GLY A 298 21.12 -3.09 -25.82
N PRO A 299 20.27 -2.10 -25.63
CA PRO A 299 19.88 -1.63 -24.29
C PRO A 299 19.10 -2.69 -23.52
N ALA A 300 19.60 -3.03 -22.31
CA ALA A 300 18.94 -3.92 -21.37
C ALA A 300 18.85 -3.24 -20.00
N PHE A 301 17.64 -3.01 -19.50
CA PHE A 301 17.42 -2.32 -18.23
C PHE A 301 16.26 -2.91 -17.43
N HIS A 302 16.35 -2.75 -16.12
CA HIS A 302 15.27 -3.16 -15.23
C HIS A 302 14.12 -2.15 -15.26
N SER A 303 12.86 -2.61 -15.21
CA SER A 303 11.67 -1.76 -15.23
C SER A 303 11.69 -0.63 -14.17
N ALA A 304 12.27 -0.89 -12.99
CA ALA A 304 12.44 0.14 -11.95
C ALA A 304 13.59 1.13 -12.21
N ARG A 305 14.30 0.96 -13.31
CA ARG A 305 15.38 1.85 -13.79
C ARG A 305 15.17 2.07 -15.28
N TRP A 306 13.94 2.44 -15.63
CA TRP A 306 13.56 2.66 -17.02
C TRP A 306 14.47 3.71 -17.66
N ASP A 307 15.09 3.33 -18.77
CA ASP A 307 15.94 4.22 -19.53
C ASP A 307 15.08 5.03 -20.51
N HIS A 308 14.88 6.31 -20.21
CA HIS A 308 14.05 7.21 -20.99
C HIS A 308 14.74 7.71 -22.26
N ASP A 309 16.05 7.52 -22.40
CA ASP A 309 16.80 7.85 -23.62
C ASP A 309 16.66 6.77 -24.69
N VAL A 310 16.15 5.59 -24.33
CA VAL A 310 15.87 4.48 -25.23
C VAL A 310 14.46 4.61 -25.82
N ASP A 311 14.38 4.92 -27.11
CA ASP A 311 13.12 4.88 -27.85
C ASP A 311 12.76 3.44 -28.23
N THR A 312 11.64 2.96 -27.72
CA THR A 312 11.10 1.62 -28.03
C THR A 312 10.21 1.59 -29.27
N LYS A 313 9.86 2.74 -29.85
CA LYS A 313 8.93 2.83 -30.98
C LYS A 313 9.53 2.18 -32.24
N GLY A 314 8.75 1.30 -32.88
CA GLY A 314 9.15 0.56 -34.05
C GLY A 314 10.27 -0.46 -33.82
N LYS A 315 10.58 -0.81 -32.57
CA LYS A 315 11.60 -1.77 -32.17
C LYS A 315 11.02 -3.13 -31.85
N ASN A 316 11.84 -4.17 -31.90
CA ASN A 316 11.55 -5.49 -31.37
C ASN A 316 11.90 -5.48 -29.86
N VAL A 317 10.90 -5.51 -29.02
CA VAL A 317 11.09 -5.39 -27.56
C VAL A 317 10.80 -6.71 -26.87
N ALA A 318 11.68 -7.13 -25.96
CA ALA A 318 11.42 -8.25 -25.06
C ALA A 318 11.13 -7.74 -23.64
N ILE A 319 10.08 -8.28 -23.02
CA ILE A 319 9.83 -8.12 -21.58
C ILE A 319 10.07 -9.48 -20.90
N ILE A 320 11.01 -9.53 -19.95
CA ILE A 320 11.28 -10.73 -19.17
C ILE A 320 10.55 -10.63 -17.83
N GLY A 321 9.50 -11.44 -17.66
CA GLY A 321 8.62 -11.47 -16.50
C GLY A 321 7.21 -10.93 -16.75
N THR A 322 6.25 -11.34 -15.90
CA THR A 322 4.82 -11.05 -16.01
C THR A 322 4.23 -10.49 -14.71
N GLY A 323 5.06 -9.86 -13.88
CA GLY A 323 4.60 -9.20 -12.65
C GLY A 323 3.95 -7.84 -12.90
N ALA A 324 3.64 -7.11 -11.84
CA ALA A 324 2.91 -5.83 -11.90
C ALA A 324 3.53 -4.81 -12.87
N SER A 325 4.86 -4.72 -12.92
CA SER A 325 5.54 -3.79 -13.84
C SER A 325 5.35 -4.18 -15.31
N ALA A 326 5.48 -5.46 -15.65
CA ALA A 326 5.24 -5.96 -17.01
C ALA A 326 3.79 -5.73 -17.44
N MET A 327 2.83 -6.00 -16.52
CA MET A 327 1.41 -5.81 -16.76
C MET A 327 1.01 -4.35 -17.04
N GLN A 328 1.80 -3.41 -16.59
CA GLN A 328 1.57 -1.98 -16.83
C GLN A 328 2.37 -1.47 -18.04
N ALA A 329 3.62 -1.88 -18.16
CA ALA A 329 4.49 -1.46 -19.26
C ALA A 329 4.07 -2.09 -20.60
N GLY A 330 3.83 -3.40 -20.64
CA GLY A 330 3.45 -4.12 -21.84
C GLY A 330 2.29 -3.49 -22.60
N PRO A 331 1.09 -3.36 -22.01
CA PRO A 331 -0.05 -2.72 -22.68
C PRO A 331 0.21 -1.25 -23.08
N SER A 332 1.14 -0.59 -22.41
CA SER A 332 1.46 0.83 -22.70
C SER A 332 2.37 1.00 -23.90
N ILE A 333 3.29 0.06 -24.15
CA ILE A 333 4.24 0.14 -25.27
C ILE A 333 3.83 -0.70 -26.49
N ALA A 334 3.05 -1.76 -26.30
CA ALA A 334 2.64 -2.68 -27.36
C ALA A 334 2.05 -2.00 -28.62
N PRO A 335 1.29 -0.89 -28.53
CA PRO A 335 0.78 -0.20 -29.71
C PRO A 335 1.86 0.40 -30.61
N ASP A 336 3.01 0.78 -30.05
CA ASP A 336 4.02 1.58 -30.74
C ASP A 336 5.27 0.78 -31.16
N VAL A 337 5.48 -0.42 -30.59
CA VAL A 337 6.61 -1.29 -30.93
C VAL A 337 6.36 -2.10 -32.20
N GLN A 338 7.41 -2.52 -32.92
CA GLN A 338 7.28 -3.41 -34.06
C GLN A 338 6.82 -4.79 -33.63
N SER A 339 7.45 -5.36 -32.60
CA SER A 339 7.04 -6.60 -31.96
C SER A 339 7.29 -6.53 -30.44
N LEU A 340 6.44 -7.21 -29.69
CA LEU A 340 6.59 -7.36 -28.24
C LEU A 340 6.63 -8.86 -27.90
N THR A 341 7.77 -9.35 -27.43
CA THR A 341 7.92 -10.72 -26.95
C THR A 341 7.92 -10.72 -25.40
N VAL A 342 6.94 -11.39 -24.80
CA VAL A 342 6.82 -11.52 -23.36
C VAL A 342 7.29 -12.90 -22.91
N PHE A 343 8.38 -12.98 -22.15
CA PHE A 343 8.87 -14.22 -21.58
C PHE A 343 8.22 -14.48 -20.22
N GLN A 344 7.39 -15.50 -20.15
CA GLN A 344 6.60 -15.87 -18.98
C GLN A 344 7.13 -17.14 -18.33
N ARG A 345 7.63 -17.05 -17.11
CA ARG A 345 7.93 -18.24 -16.28
C ARG A 345 6.68 -18.83 -15.61
N THR A 346 5.78 -17.98 -15.17
CA THR A 346 4.57 -18.38 -14.46
C THR A 346 3.48 -17.33 -14.71
N PRO A 347 2.27 -17.74 -15.13
CA PRO A 347 1.16 -16.81 -15.30
C PRO A 347 0.71 -16.20 -13.96
N GLN A 348 0.00 -15.10 -14.02
CA GLN A 348 -0.51 -14.37 -12.86
C GLN A 348 -2.03 -14.39 -12.84
N TRP A 349 -2.63 -14.46 -11.65
CA TRP A 349 -4.03 -14.15 -11.48
C TRP A 349 -4.26 -12.65 -11.62
N ILE A 350 -5.19 -12.27 -12.48
CA ILE A 350 -5.48 -10.88 -12.83
C ILE A 350 -6.98 -10.65 -12.63
N MET A 351 -7.31 -9.76 -11.71
CA MET A 351 -8.69 -9.43 -11.39
C MET A 351 -9.20 -8.31 -12.29
N ASN A 352 -10.35 -8.52 -12.88
CA ASN A 352 -11.09 -7.45 -13.55
C ASN A 352 -11.54 -6.40 -12.51
N ASN A 353 -11.32 -5.13 -12.84
CA ASN A 353 -11.91 -4.03 -12.12
C ASN A 353 -12.43 -3.00 -13.14
N PRO A 354 -13.73 -2.93 -13.37
CA PRO A 354 -14.33 -2.06 -14.39
C PRO A 354 -14.06 -0.57 -14.12
N ASN A 355 -13.67 -0.22 -12.91
CA ASN A 355 -13.32 1.16 -12.54
C ASN A 355 -11.83 1.46 -12.68
N TYR A 356 -10.97 0.48 -12.99
CA TYR A 356 -9.52 0.68 -13.02
C TYR A 356 -9.09 1.82 -13.96
N ARG A 357 -9.75 1.96 -15.09
CA ARG A 357 -9.45 3.01 -16.09
C ARG A 357 -10.37 4.21 -16.03
N LYS A 358 -11.46 4.13 -15.25
CA LYS A 358 -12.44 5.19 -15.21
C LYS A 358 -11.91 6.43 -14.48
N PRO A 359 -12.26 7.62 -14.97
CA PRO A 359 -12.05 8.84 -14.21
C PRO A 359 -12.90 8.83 -12.94
N VAL A 360 -12.45 9.53 -11.91
CA VAL A 360 -13.32 9.90 -10.79
C VAL A 360 -14.37 10.84 -11.33
N SER A 361 -15.64 10.58 -11.06
CA SER A 361 -16.74 11.41 -11.56
C SER A 361 -16.60 12.85 -11.08
N GLU A 362 -17.05 13.80 -11.89
CA GLU A 362 -17.04 15.21 -11.51
C GLU A 362 -17.85 15.46 -10.24
N GLY A 363 -18.97 14.76 -10.08
CA GLY A 363 -19.78 14.83 -8.86
C GLY A 363 -19.01 14.36 -7.63
N THR A 364 -18.33 13.22 -7.69
CA THR A 364 -17.49 12.74 -6.58
C THR A 364 -16.39 13.75 -6.25
N ARG A 365 -15.66 14.26 -7.25
CA ARG A 365 -14.61 15.28 -7.03
C ARG A 365 -15.16 16.56 -6.42
N TRP A 366 -16.33 16.99 -6.85
CA TRP A 366 -16.97 18.20 -6.33
C TRP A 366 -17.42 18.03 -4.87
N LEU A 367 -17.96 16.85 -4.52
CA LEU A 367 -18.43 16.54 -3.16
C LEU A 367 -17.27 16.36 -2.16
N LEU A 368 -16.10 15.89 -2.62
CA LEU A 368 -14.92 15.82 -1.79
C LEU A 368 -14.56 17.22 -1.26
N GLY A 369 -14.54 17.39 0.05
CA GLY A 369 -14.32 18.68 0.71
C GLY A 369 -15.50 19.65 0.75
N ARG A 370 -16.70 19.24 0.22
CA ARG A 370 -17.94 20.04 0.30
C ARG A 370 -19.08 19.31 1.01
N LEU A 371 -19.29 18.02 0.74
CA LEU A 371 -20.28 17.24 1.49
C LEU A 371 -19.63 16.68 2.76
N PRO A 372 -20.03 17.14 3.96
CA PRO A 372 -19.52 16.60 5.20
C PRO A 372 -19.72 15.08 5.30
N PHE A 373 -18.73 14.37 5.81
CA PHE A 373 -18.68 12.91 6.01
C PHE A 373 -18.67 12.06 4.73
N PHE A 374 -18.73 12.66 3.54
CA PHE A 374 -18.70 11.90 2.28
C PHE A 374 -17.37 11.17 2.07
N SER A 375 -16.24 11.87 2.29
CA SER A 375 -14.92 11.30 2.14
C SER A 375 -14.64 10.17 3.14
N GLU A 376 -15.14 10.31 4.36
CA GLU A 376 -15.01 9.34 5.44
C GLU A 376 -15.75 8.04 5.09
N TRP A 377 -16.99 8.14 4.65
CA TRP A 377 -17.78 6.97 4.24
C TRP A 377 -17.27 6.34 2.95
N LEU A 378 -16.77 7.13 2.00
CA LEU A 378 -16.08 6.59 0.82
C LEU A 378 -14.84 5.80 1.21
N ARG A 379 -14.03 6.32 2.16
CA ARG A 379 -12.84 5.63 2.66
C ARG A 379 -13.20 4.31 3.36
N PHE A 380 -14.25 4.31 4.20
CA PHE A 380 -14.76 3.08 4.80
C PHE A 380 -15.09 2.01 3.77
N GLN A 381 -15.91 2.34 2.76
CA GLN A 381 -16.29 1.40 1.72
C GLN A 381 -15.08 0.86 0.96
N LEU A 382 -14.14 1.72 0.57
CA LEU A 382 -12.95 1.31 -0.15
C LEU A 382 -12.06 0.40 0.69
N LEU A 383 -11.86 0.69 1.98
CA LEU A 383 -11.05 -0.14 2.86
C LEU A 383 -11.70 -1.51 3.09
N TRP A 384 -13.01 -1.54 3.33
CA TRP A 384 -13.76 -2.79 3.47
C TRP A 384 -13.69 -3.62 2.20
N ALA A 385 -14.00 -3.02 1.06
CA ALA A 385 -14.01 -3.67 -0.25
C ALA A 385 -12.66 -4.24 -0.68
N THR A 386 -11.57 -3.56 -0.34
CA THR A 386 -10.23 -3.95 -0.84
C THR A 386 -9.46 -4.84 0.14
N SER A 387 -9.98 -5.07 1.34
CA SER A 387 -9.25 -5.78 2.40
C SER A 387 -10.12 -6.66 3.27
N GLU A 388 -10.82 -6.07 4.24
CA GLU A 388 -11.45 -6.82 5.32
C GLU A 388 -12.63 -7.68 4.87
N GLY A 389 -13.43 -7.18 3.93
CA GLY A 389 -14.62 -7.88 3.44
C GLY A 389 -14.35 -9.22 2.75
N PHE A 390 -13.11 -9.50 2.35
CA PHE A 390 -12.76 -10.78 1.72
C PHE A 390 -11.55 -11.49 2.35
N HIS A 391 -11.06 -11.02 3.49
CA HIS A 391 -9.90 -11.62 4.17
C HIS A 391 -10.08 -13.15 4.41
N HIS A 392 -11.30 -13.59 4.67
CA HIS A 392 -11.63 -15.00 4.82
C HIS A 392 -11.30 -15.87 3.59
N THR A 393 -11.28 -15.28 2.38
CA THR A 393 -10.91 -15.98 1.14
C THR A 393 -9.46 -16.46 1.13
N LEU A 394 -8.61 -15.89 1.98
CA LEU A 394 -7.17 -16.15 2.04
C LEU A 394 -6.79 -17.23 3.04
N LEU A 395 -7.72 -17.62 3.90
CA LEU A 395 -7.49 -18.58 4.98
C LEU A 395 -7.80 -20.00 4.50
N ARG A 396 -6.86 -20.92 4.74
CA ARG A 396 -7.06 -22.35 4.45
C ARG A 396 -8.20 -22.89 5.31
N ASP A 397 -9.14 -23.56 4.66
CA ASP A 397 -10.14 -24.38 5.31
C ASP A 397 -9.56 -25.81 5.47
N PRO A 398 -9.37 -26.32 6.70
CA PRO A 398 -8.82 -27.65 6.93
C PRO A 398 -9.65 -28.79 6.33
N ASP A 399 -10.95 -28.57 6.12
CA ASP A 399 -11.89 -29.55 5.57
C ASP A 399 -12.03 -29.48 4.04
N TRP A 400 -11.32 -28.53 3.40
CA TRP A 400 -11.33 -28.35 1.95
C TRP A 400 -10.60 -29.50 1.24
N LYS A 401 -11.30 -30.17 0.30
CA LYS A 401 -10.78 -31.40 -0.31
C LYS A 401 -9.94 -31.20 -1.57
N ASP A 402 -10.22 -30.15 -2.34
CA ASP A 402 -9.50 -29.86 -3.59
C ASP A 402 -8.46 -28.74 -3.36
N GLU A 403 -7.42 -29.06 -2.60
CA GLU A 403 -6.33 -28.11 -2.32
C GLU A 403 -5.48 -27.75 -3.54
N GLN A 404 -5.59 -28.47 -4.67
CA GLN A 404 -4.77 -28.16 -5.85
C GLN A 404 -5.20 -26.86 -6.52
N THR A 405 -6.49 -26.57 -6.52
CA THR A 405 -7.05 -25.44 -7.27
C THR A 405 -7.49 -24.28 -6.41
N ALA A 406 -7.84 -24.52 -5.14
CA ALA A 406 -8.34 -23.54 -4.19
C ALA A 406 -8.03 -23.99 -2.75
N ILE A 407 -8.27 -23.12 -1.77
CA ILE A 407 -8.00 -23.40 -0.34
C ILE A 407 -9.27 -23.37 0.52
N ASN A 408 -10.37 -22.85 -0.02
CA ASN A 408 -11.70 -22.81 0.58
C ASN A 408 -12.75 -22.50 -0.50
N ALA A 409 -14.03 -22.53 -0.14
CA ALA A 409 -15.15 -22.34 -1.07
C ALA A 409 -15.14 -20.94 -1.74
N THR A 410 -14.85 -19.87 -1.00
CA THR A 410 -14.82 -18.51 -1.56
C THR A 410 -13.61 -18.29 -2.47
N ASN A 411 -12.47 -18.94 -2.19
CA ASN A 411 -11.31 -18.93 -3.06
C ASN A 411 -11.57 -19.70 -4.36
N ALA A 412 -12.33 -20.82 -4.27
CA ALA A 412 -12.76 -21.57 -5.45
C ALA A 412 -13.71 -20.75 -6.34
N GLN A 413 -14.70 -20.09 -5.75
CA GLN A 413 -15.59 -19.20 -6.50
C GLN A 413 -14.82 -18.07 -7.18
N LEU A 414 -13.90 -17.42 -6.47
CA LEU A 414 -13.02 -16.40 -7.06
C LEU A 414 -12.21 -16.96 -8.23
N ARG A 415 -11.72 -18.19 -8.13
CA ARG A 415 -11.01 -18.85 -9.23
C ARG A 415 -11.88 -19.00 -10.47
N ASP A 416 -13.12 -19.42 -10.30
CA ASP A 416 -14.06 -19.60 -11.41
C ASP A 416 -14.39 -18.25 -12.09
N ASP A 417 -14.57 -17.19 -11.31
CA ASP A 417 -14.78 -15.85 -11.82
C ASP A 417 -13.57 -15.36 -12.63
N LEU A 418 -12.34 -15.62 -12.13
CA LEU A 418 -11.11 -15.27 -12.83
C LEU A 418 -10.89 -16.07 -14.11
N LEU A 419 -11.24 -17.36 -14.12
CA LEU A 419 -11.19 -18.20 -15.32
C LEU A 419 -12.20 -17.74 -16.38
N THR A 420 -13.38 -17.33 -15.95
CA THR A 420 -14.40 -16.74 -16.84
C THR A 420 -13.85 -15.47 -17.49
N HIS A 421 -13.26 -14.56 -16.68
CA HIS A 421 -12.65 -13.34 -17.19
C HIS A 421 -11.51 -13.62 -18.20
N ILE A 422 -10.63 -14.60 -17.94
CA ILE A 422 -9.57 -15.01 -18.88
C ILE A 422 -10.17 -15.43 -20.22
N ARG A 423 -11.20 -16.30 -20.22
CA ARG A 423 -11.83 -16.78 -21.44
C ARG A 423 -12.52 -15.69 -22.24
N GLU A 424 -13.20 -14.77 -21.54
CA GLU A 424 -13.87 -13.62 -22.17
C GLU A 424 -12.88 -12.67 -22.82
N GLU A 425 -11.79 -12.30 -22.12
CA GLU A 425 -10.81 -11.34 -22.63
C GLU A 425 -9.89 -11.91 -23.71
N LEU A 426 -9.69 -13.23 -23.76
CA LEU A 426 -8.93 -13.94 -24.80
C LEU A 426 -9.82 -14.51 -25.91
N GLU A 427 -11.11 -14.17 -25.93
CA GLU A 427 -12.06 -14.48 -27.03
C GLU A 427 -12.09 -15.97 -27.41
N GLY A 428 -11.78 -16.88 -26.45
CA GLY A 428 -11.75 -18.31 -26.66
C GLY A 428 -10.50 -18.85 -27.36
N ASP A 429 -9.42 -18.10 -27.46
CA ASP A 429 -8.12 -18.60 -27.93
C ASP A 429 -7.53 -19.59 -26.91
N GLU A 430 -7.73 -20.90 -27.17
CA GLU A 430 -7.38 -21.97 -26.24
C GLU A 430 -5.88 -22.05 -25.96
N ASP A 431 -5.00 -21.69 -26.90
CA ASP A 431 -3.54 -21.67 -26.69
C ASP A 431 -3.15 -20.56 -25.71
N LEU A 432 -3.64 -19.36 -25.94
CA LEU A 432 -3.42 -18.24 -25.02
C LEU A 432 -4.07 -18.45 -23.66
N ILE A 433 -5.28 -19.00 -23.61
CA ILE A 433 -5.97 -19.37 -22.35
C ILE A 433 -5.12 -20.35 -21.54
N ALA A 434 -4.61 -21.41 -22.17
CA ALA A 434 -3.75 -22.38 -21.51
C ALA A 434 -2.46 -21.74 -20.97
N LYS A 435 -1.81 -20.87 -21.77
CA LYS A 435 -0.59 -20.15 -21.36
C LYS A 435 -0.85 -19.13 -20.26
N ALA A 436 -2.00 -18.46 -20.26
CA ALA A 436 -2.32 -17.37 -19.33
C ALA A 436 -2.97 -17.83 -18.02
N THR A 437 -3.41 -19.10 -17.93
CA THR A 437 -4.11 -19.65 -16.75
C THR A 437 -3.11 -20.12 -15.69
N PRO A 438 -3.14 -19.56 -14.45
CA PRO A 438 -2.31 -20.07 -13.36
C PRO A 438 -2.74 -21.44 -12.86
N ASN A 439 -1.77 -22.25 -12.46
CA ASN A 439 -1.95 -23.59 -11.89
C ASN A 439 -1.92 -23.62 -10.35
N TYR A 440 -2.06 -22.48 -9.69
CA TYR A 440 -2.04 -22.33 -8.24
C TYR A 440 -3.27 -21.53 -7.77
N PRO A 441 -3.68 -21.63 -6.48
CA PRO A 441 -4.85 -20.93 -5.96
C PRO A 441 -4.76 -19.40 -6.10
N PRO A 442 -5.88 -18.68 -6.35
CA PRO A 442 -5.92 -17.22 -6.33
C PRO A 442 -5.32 -16.65 -5.04
N TYR A 443 -4.63 -15.50 -5.14
CA TYR A 443 -3.85 -14.89 -4.06
C TYR A 443 -2.63 -15.68 -3.57
N GLY A 444 -2.29 -16.82 -4.14
CA GLY A 444 -1.02 -17.47 -3.86
C GLY A 444 0.18 -16.56 -4.18
N LYS A 445 0.04 -15.68 -5.17
CA LYS A 445 0.91 -14.54 -5.45
C LYS A 445 0.10 -13.25 -5.38
N ARG A 446 0.76 -12.08 -5.45
CA ARG A 446 0.06 -10.80 -5.53
C ARG A 446 -0.99 -10.83 -6.63
N MET A 447 -2.25 -10.62 -6.27
CA MET A 447 -3.34 -10.45 -7.23
C MET A 447 -3.13 -9.15 -8.01
N LEU A 448 -3.09 -9.23 -9.34
CA LEU A 448 -2.92 -8.07 -10.20
C LEU A 448 -4.25 -7.51 -10.67
N ARG A 449 -4.24 -6.31 -11.22
CA ARG A 449 -5.42 -5.66 -11.80
C ARG A 449 -5.30 -5.64 -13.32
N ASP A 450 -6.37 -6.02 -14.00
CA ASP A 450 -6.37 -5.99 -15.47
C ASP A 450 -6.38 -4.54 -15.97
N ASN A 451 -5.32 -4.17 -16.64
CA ASN A 451 -5.18 -2.89 -17.33
C ASN A 451 -5.12 -3.03 -18.86
N GLY A 452 -5.64 -4.14 -19.38
CA GLY A 452 -5.64 -4.52 -20.79
C GLY A 452 -4.51 -5.48 -21.13
N TRP A 453 -4.06 -6.26 -20.16
CA TRP A 453 -3.04 -7.29 -20.37
C TRP A 453 -3.50 -8.35 -21.37
N TYR A 454 -4.68 -8.93 -21.17
CA TYR A 454 -5.19 -9.96 -22.07
C TYR A 454 -5.46 -9.40 -23.47
N LYS A 455 -6.04 -8.20 -23.59
CA LYS A 455 -6.20 -7.52 -24.89
C LYS A 455 -4.88 -7.21 -25.58
N MET A 456 -3.83 -6.94 -24.82
CA MET A 456 -2.48 -6.79 -25.39
C MET A 456 -2.00 -8.12 -25.97
N LEU A 457 -2.19 -9.25 -25.29
CA LEU A 457 -1.78 -10.57 -25.77
C LEU A 457 -2.46 -10.98 -27.09
N MET A 458 -3.69 -10.49 -27.34
CA MET A 458 -4.44 -10.71 -28.59
C MET A 458 -3.92 -9.89 -29.78
N ARG A 459 -2.95 -9.00 -29.59
CA ARG A 459 -2.44 -8.16 -30.68
C ARG A 459 -1.52 -8.99 -31.59
N PRO A 460 -1.59 -8.79 -32.92
CA PRO A 460 -0.78 -9.57 -33.90
C PRO A 460 0.74 -9.33 -33.78
N ASN A 461 1.15 -8.23 -33.14
CA ASN A 461 2.55 -7.91 -32.88
C ASN A 461 3.03 -8.34 -31.49
N VAL A 462 2.26 -9.12 -30.72
CA VAL A 462 2.62 -9.57 -29.37
C VAL A 462 2.71 -11.08 -29.34
N SER A 463 3.77 -11.61 -28.73
CA SER A 463 3.99 -13.03 -28.53
C SER A 463 4.21 -13.34 -27.03
N LEU A 464 3.51 -14.35 -26.52
CA LEU A 464 3.70 -14.89 -25.17
C LEU A 464 4.50 -16.18 -25.23
N VAL A 465 5.74 -16.14 -24.73
CA VAL A 465 6.68 -17.28 -24.71
C VAL A 465 6.71 -17.87 -23.31
N THR A 466 6.40 -19.14 -23.19
CA THR A 466 6.38 -19.89 -21.91
C THR A 466 7.59 -20.78 -21.72
N GLU A 467 8.37 -20.99 -22.77
CA GLU A 467 9.66 -21.66 -22.74
C GLU A 467 10.68 -20.83 -21.96
N GLY A 468 11.55 -21.51 -21.23
CA GLY A 468 12.65 -20.86 -20.51
C GLY A 468 13.63 -20.19 -21.48
N ILE A 469 14.35 -19.18 -21.01
CA ILE A 469 15.47 -18.58 -21.75
C ILE A 469 16.70 -19.44 -21.51
N ALA A 470 17.31 -19.95 -22.59
CA ALA A 470 18.56 -20.72 -22.53
C ALA A 470 19.76 -19.78 -22.46
N GLU A 471 19.81 -18.78 -23.34
CA GLU A 471 20.86 -17.77 -23.38
C GLU A 471 20.37 -16.48 -24.06
N ILE A 472 21.10 -15.40 -23.83
CA ILE A 472 20.96 -14.15 -24.58
C ILE A 472 22.22 -13.98 -25.41
N ARG A 473 22.07 -13.68 -26.71
CA ARG A 473 23.12 -13.39 -27.65
C ARG A 473 23.20 -11.88 -27.95
N GLU A 474 24.13 -11.48 -28.77
CA GLU A 474 24.39 -10.08 -29.12
C GLU A 474 23.12 -9.30 -29.54
N GLU A 475 22.23 -9.93 -30.33
CA GLU A 475 21.02 -9.29 -30.88
C GLU A 475 19.73 -10.13 -30.70
N ALA A 476 19.76 -11.20 -29.89
CA ALA A 476 18.63 -12.13 -29.79
C ALA A 476 18.56 -12.85 -28.46
N ILE A 477 17.36 -13.31 -28.10
CA ILE A 477 17.10 -14.25 -27.01
C ILE A 477 16.86 -15.63 -27.60
N VAL A 478 17.49 -16.67 -27.03
CA VAL A 478 17.32 -18.07 -27.40
C VAL A 478 16.55 -18.78 -26.29
N SER A 479 15.42 -19.39 -26.62
CA SER A 479 14.64 -20.19 -25.69
C SER A 479 15.18 -21.61 -25.54
N THR A 480 14.75 -22.33 -24.52
CA THR A 480 15.22 -23.70 -24.21
C THR A 480 14.85 -24.74 -25.28
N ASN A 481 13.85 -24.46 -26.13
CA ASN A 481 13.52 -25.28 -27.30
C ASN A 481 14.34 -24.92 -28.54
N GLY A 482 15.27 -23.94 -28.45
CA GLY A 482 16.18 -23.52 -29.54
C GLY A 482 15.62 -22.44 -30.46
N GLU A 483 14.43 -21.92 -30.19
CA GLU A 483 13.84 -20.83 -30.96
C GLU A 483 14.58 -19.51 -30.71
N LEU A 484 14.78 -18.73 -31.75
CA LEU A 484 15.53 -17.48 -31.68
C LEU A 484 14.57 -16.29 -31.87
N TYR A 485 14.62 -15.37 -30.93
CA TYR A 485 13.81 -14.15 -30.88
C TYR A 485 14.74 -12.93 -31.06
N PRO A 486 14.77 -12.32 -32.25
CA PRO A 486 15.51 -11.07 -32.47
C PRO A 486 14.93 -9.96 -31.58
N VAL A 487 15.79 -9.22 -30.91
CA VAL A 487 15.38 -8.13 -30.00
C VAL A 487 16.31 -6.94 -30.12
N ASP A 488 15.73 -5.73 -30.12
CA ASP A 488 16.45 -4.46 -30.08
C ASP A 488 16.55 -3.89 -28.66
N VAL A 489 15.63 -4.26 -27.78
CA VAL A 489 15.55 -3.76 -26.38
C VAL A 489 15.09 -4.86 -25.45
N ILE A 490 15.76 -5.04 -24.31
CA ILE A 490 15.35 -5.97 -23.25
C ILE A 490 14.91 -5.20 -22.01
N VAL A 491 13.67 -5.41 -21.58
CA VAL A 491 13.11 -4.89 -20.34
C VAL A 491 13.04 -6.00 -19.29
N LEU A 492 13.82 -5.87 -18.23
CA LEU A 492 13.83 -6.81 -17.10
C LEU A 492 12.73 -6.44 -16.12
N ALA A 493 11.58 -7.11 -16.21
CA ALA A 493 10.48 -6.99 -15.24
C ALA A 493 10.57 -8.10 -14.18
N THR A 494 11.77 -8.34 -13.67
CA THR A 494 12.19 -9.51 -12.87
C THR A 494 12.03 -9.32 -11.36
N GLY A 495 11.49 -8.16 -10.93
CA GLY A 495 11.12 -7.88 -9.56
C GLY A 495 12.28 -7.42 -8.66
N PHE A 496 12.13 -7.60 -7.35
CA PHE A 496 12.97 -7.00 -6.32
C PHE A 496 13.45 -8.04 -5.30
N ARG A 497 14.50 -7.70 -4.55
CA ARG A 497 15.03 -8.49 -3.43
C ARG A 497 14.17 -8.33 -2.17
N ALA A 498 12.87 -8.59 -2.27
CA ALA A 498 11.89 -8.29 -1.23
C ALA A 498 12.09 -9.09 0.08
N SER A 499 12.70 -10.28 0.02
CA SER A 499 13.03 -11.08 1.21
C SER A 499 14.31 -10.60 1.93
N GLN A 500 15.15 -9.79 1.26
CA GLN A 500 16.39 -9.24 1.83
C GLN A 500 16.13 -7.86 2.44
N ILE A 501 15.35 -7.86 3.52
CA ILE A 501 14.91 -6.62 4.18
C ILE A 501 16.14 -5.85 4.71
N LEU A 502 16.14 -4.52 4.47
CA LEU A 502 17.23 -3.57 4.74
C LEU A 502 18.51 -3.77 3.91
N TRP A 503 18.68 -4.87 3.19
CA TRP A 503 19.90 -5.06 2.38
C TRP A 503 20.04 -3.93 1.33
N PRO A 504 21.26 -3.36 1.10
CA PRO A 504 22.58 -3.74 1.64
C PRO A 504 22.99 -2.93 2.89
N LEU A 505 22.07 -2.30 3.61
CA LEU A 505 22.33 -1.50 4.79
C LEU A 505 22.92 -2.39 5.91
N ASN A 506 24.07 -2.00 6.45
CA ASN A 506 24.66 -2.65 7.62
C ASN A 506 24.12 -2.00 8.90
N VAL A 507 23.56 -2.81 9.80
CA VAL A 507 23.07 -2.34 11.10
C VAL A 507 23.76 -3.15 12.19
N GLU A 508 24.48 -2.47 13.09
CA GLU A 508 25.23 -3.07 14.17
C GLU A 508 24.70 -2.56 15.52
N GLY A 509 24.10 -3.47 16.29
CA GLY A 509 23.48 -3.20 17.59
C GLY A 509 24.45 -3.41 18.77
N ARG A 510 23.90 -3.82 19.92
CA ARG A 510 24.69 -4.09 21.13
C ARG A 510 25.75 -5.15 20.88
N LYS A 511 26.88 -5.01 21.56
CA LYS A 511 28.00 -5.98 21.48
C LYS A 511 28.50 -6.22 20.07
N ASN A 512 28.39 -5.22 19.21
CA ASN A 512 28.71 -5.28 17.78
C ASN A 512 27.95 -6.40 17.02
N LEU A 513 26.75 -6.78 17.49
CA LEU A 513 25.91 -7.75 16.83
C LEU A 513 25.36 -7.17 15.54
N ARG A 514 25.62 -7.79 14.41
CA ARG A 514 25.07 -7.35 13.13
C ARG A 514 23.68 -7.93 12.89
N LEU A 515 22.78 -7.11 12.37
CA LEU A 515 21.44 -7.56 12.02
C LEU A 515 21.45 -8.67 10.96
N SER A 516 22.41 -8.61 10.04
CA SER A 516 22.68 -9.68 9.06
C SER A 516 23.09 -11.02 9.69
N ASP A 517 23.73 -11.00 10.87
CA ASP A 517 24.10 -12.25 11.57
C ASP A 517 22.87 -12.87 12.25
N VAL A 518 21.93 -12.01 12.71
CA VAL A 518 20.65 -12.45 13.31
C VAL A 518 19.70 -13.02 12.24
N TRP A 519 19.60 -12.35 11.10
CA TRP A 519 18.64 -12.68 10.03
C TRP A 519 19.21 -13.62 8.96
N GLY A 520 20.53 -13.80 8.94
CA GLY A 520 21.20 -14.46 7.82
C GLY A 520 20.97 -13.69 6.52
N LYS A 521 20.93 -14.43 5.40
CA LYS A 521 20.77 -13.82 4.08
C LYS A 521 19.37 -13.20 3.86
N ASP A 522 18.31 -13.88 4.31
CA ASP A 522 16.94 -13.53 3.94
C ASP A 522 15.86 -14.06 4.92
N ASP A 523 16.20 -14.31 6.21
CA ASP A 523 15.25 -14.80 7.22
C ASP A 523 14.91 -13.71 8.27
N ALA A 524 14.54 -12.54 7.78
CA ALA A 524 14.23 -11.39 8.63
C ALA A 524 13.05 -11.66 9.57
N ARG A 525 13.21 -11.27 10.84
CA ARG A 525 12.23 -11.39 11.93
C ARG A 525 12.22 -10.12 12.76
N ALA A 526 11.02 -9.63 13.11
CA ALA A 526 10.87 -8.47 13.98
C ALA A 526 9.57 -8.56 14.77
N TYR A 527 9.53 -7.95 15.94
CA TYR A 527 8.28 -7.77 16.68
C TYR A 527 7.44 -6.68 15.99
N LEU A 528 6.21 -7.01 15.63
CA LEU A 528 5.27 -6.17 14.85
C LEU A 528 5.82 -5.67 13.49
N GLY A 529 6.94 -6.23 13.02
CA GLY A 529 7.68 -5.69 11.88
C GLY A 529 8.39 -4.36 12.19
N ILE A 530 8.55 -4.01 13.47
CA ILE A 530 9.03 -2.69 13.91
C ILE A 530 10.36 -2.78 14.66
N THR A 531 10.52 -3.72 15.60
CA THR A 531 11.67 -3.77 16.52
C THR A 531 12.32 -5.15 16.58
N VAL A 532 13.62 -5.18 16.91
CA VAL A 532 14.42 -6.40 17.05
C VAL A 532 15.21 -6.33 18.37
N PRO A 533 15.32 -7.42 19.14
CA PRO A 533 16.17 -7.47 20.35
C PRO A 533 17.64 -7.17 20.04
N GLU A 534 18.36 -6.58 20.96
CA GLU A 534 19.77 -6.13 20.87
C GLU A 534 19.97 -4.92 19.92
N PHE A 535 18.86 -4.31 19.40
CA PHE A 535 18.88 -3.10 18.58
C PHE A 535 18.03 -2.01 19.24
N PRO A 536 18.49 -1.43 20.36
CA PRO A 536 17.70 -0.44 21.11
C PRO A 536 17.48 0.83 20.30
N ASN A 537 16.31 1.48 20.46
CA ASN A 537 15.98 2.73 19.77
C ASN A 537 15.99 2.64 18.22
N PHE A 538 16.04 1.43 17.67
CA PHE A 538 16.02 1.17 16.23
C PHE A 538 14.63 0.67 15.82
N PHE A 539 14.02 1.37 14.88
CA PHE A 539 12.69 1.08 14.40
C PHE A 539 12.65 0.93 12.89
N MET A 540 11.74 0.09 12.41
CA MET A 540 11.45 -0.09 10.99
C MET A 540 10.01 0.27 10.68
N THR A 541 9.79 0.95 9.57
CA THR A 541 8.49 0.98 8.92
C THR A 541 8.49 0.00 7.76
N TYR A 542 7.39 -0.70 7.57
CA TYR A 542 7.23 -1.70 6.52
C TYR A 542 8.31 -2.80 6.59
N GLY A 543 8.63 -3.24 7.82
CA GLY A 543 9.60 -4.30 8.09
C GLY A 543 9.06 -5.71 7.84
N PRO A 544 9.69 -6.76 8.42
CA PRO A 544 9.29 -8.16 8.19
C PRO A 544 7.82 -8.43 8.49
N ASN A 545 7.17 -9.24 7.64
CA ASN A 545 5.78 -9.69 7.78
C ASN A 545 4.73 -8.56 7.91
N THR A 546 4.92 -7.46 7.16
CA THR A 546 4.00 -6.33 7.15
C THR A 546 3.48 -5.95 5.76
N THR A 547 3.92 -6.63 4.70
CA THR A 547 3.39 -6.42 3.35
C THR A 547 1.96 -6.93 3.25
N LEU A 548 1.05 -6.09 2.76
CA LEU A 548 -0.33 -6.47 2.51
C LEU A 548 -0.43 -7.26 1.20
N ALA A 549 -0.40 -8.59 1.30
CA ALA A 549 -0.45 -9.48 0.15
C ALA A 549 -1.85 -9.53 -0.51
N HIS A 550 -2.88 -9.24 0.26
CA HIS A 550 -4.28 -9.39 -0.15
C HIS A 550 -4.92 -8.10 -0.66
N GLY A 551 -4.61 -6.96 -0.07
CA GLY A 551 -5.27 -5.70 -0.41
C GLY A 551 -5.15 -4.68 0.71
N GLY A 552 -6.04 -3.69 0.70
CA GLY A 552 -5.93 -2.56 1.61
C GLY A 552 -4.84 -1.58 1.18
N SER A 553 -4.45 -0.69 2.08
CA SER A 553 -3.44 0.32 1.82
C SER A 553 -2.19 0.11 2.68
N VAL A 554 -1.04 0.03 2.03
CA VAL A 554 0.25 0.04 2.74
C VAL A 554 0.40 1.28 3.62
N ILE A 555 -0.27 2.37 3.28
CA ILE A 555 -0.24 3.63 4.06
C ILE A 555 -0.93 3.43 5.41
N PHE A 556 -2.05 2.71 5.46
CA PHE A 556 -2.68 2.30 6.72
C PHE A 556 -1.70 1.56 7.64
N GLN A 557 -0.97 0.58 7.07
CA GLN A 557 0.03 -0.20 7.80
C GLN A 557 1.15 0.70 8.36
N ILE A 558 1.66 1.60 7.51
CA ILE A 558 2.69 2.59 7.89
C ILE A 558 2.19 3.50 9.00
N GLU A 559 0.97 4.03 8.90
CA GLU A 559 0.41 4.91 9.94
C GLU A 559 0.26 4.21 11.28
N CYS A 560 -0.16 2.94 11.28
CA CYS A 560 -0.21 2.11 12.49
C CYS A 560 1.18 1.94 13.11
N GLN A 561 2.18 1.60 12.30
CA GLN A 561 3.56 1.42 12.75
C GLN A 561 4.15 2.71 13.29
N VAL A 562 4.00 3.80 12.55
CA VAL A 562 4.56 5.11 12.97
C VAL A 562 3.88 5.59 14.26
N ALA A 563 2.57 5.41 14.42
CA ALA A 563 1.88 5.75 15.67
C ALA A 563 2.42 4.92 16.86
N TYR A 564 2.71 3.64 16.65
CA TYR A 564 3.33 2.78 17.66
C TYR A 564 4.76 3.24 18.00
N ILE A 565 5.58 3.55 16.98
CA ILE A 565 6.94 4.08 17.15
C ILE A 565 6.92 5.39 17.95
N MET A 566 6.00 6.31 17.62
CA MET A 566 5.87 7.58 18.35
C MET A 566 5.50 7.36 19.83
N GLN A 567 4.67 6.37 20.12
CA GLN A 567 4.34 6.01 21.51
C GLN A 567 5.56 5.42 22.24
N ALA A 568 6.37 4.59 21.57
CA ALA A 568 7.62 4.07 22.14
C ALA A 568 8.62 5.20 22.45
N ILE A 569 8.84 6.11 21.50
CA ILE A 569 9.72 7.29 21.67
C ILE A 569 9.20 8.18 22.81
N ARG A 570 7.89 8.47 22.84
CA ARG A 570 7.26 9.23 23.92
C ARG A 570 7.53 8.58 25.28
N GLN A 571 7.26 7.28 25.41
CA GLN A 571 7.45 6.56 26.67
C GLN A 571 8.91 6.64 27.13
N THR A 572 9.87 6.43 26.23
CA THR A 572 11.31 6.51 26.53
C THR A 572 11.70 7.90 27.05
N ILE A 573 11.21 8.96 26.41
CA ILE A 573 11.54 10.34 26.79
C ILE A 573 10.85 10.70 28.11
N GLU A 574 9.58 10.37 28.30
CA GLU A 574 8.80 10.68 29.52
C GLU A 574 9.31 9.95 30.76
N THR A 575 9.89 8.75 30.60
CA THR A 575 10.52 8.00 31.70
C THR A 575 12.00 8.35 31.91
N GLU A 576 12.54 9.29 31.12
CA GLU A 576 13.95 9.72 31.15
C GLU A 576 14.94 8.56 30.89
N SER A 577 14.43 7.49 30.24
CA SER A 577 15.26 6.36 29.80
C SER A 577 16.11 6.76 28.60
N ARG A 578 17.28 6.11 28.49
CA ARG A 578 18.19 6.31 27.35
C ARG A 578 17.84 5.41 26.18
N THR A 579 17.31 4.21 26.48
CA THR A 579 16.98 3.22 25.45
C THR A 579 15.64 2.54 25.70
N VAL A 580 15.01 2.11 24.61
CA VAL A 580 13.87 1.19 24.57
C VAL A 580 14.20 0.02 23.62
N GLU A 581 13.98 -1.19 24.09
CA GLU A 581 14.32 -2.42 23.36
C GLU A 581 13.29 -3.51 23.64
N VAL A 582 12.80 -4.18 22.59
CA VAL A 582 11.85 -5.29 22.75
C VAL A 582 12.49 -6.48 23.47
N ARG A 583 11.76 -7.12 24.38
CA ARG A 583 12.22 -8.32 25.07
C ARG A 583 12.34 -9.49 24.09
N ALA A 584 13.43 -10.25 24.14
CA ALA A 584 13.64 -11.39 23.27
C ALA A 584 12.49 -12.43 23.32
N CYS A 585 11.96 -12.71 24.53
CA CYS A 585 10.85 -13.65 24.69
C CYS A 585 9.56 -13.18 24.00
N VAL A 586 9.29 -11.87 23.97
CA VAL A 586 8.14 -11.27 23.26
C VAL A 586 8.33 -11.38 21.76
N HIS A 587 9.51 -10.99 21.26
CA HIS A 587 9.90 -11.12 19.87
C HIS A 587 9.76 -12.56 19.37
N ASP A 588 10.30 -13.54 20.10
CA ASP A 588 10.30 -14.94 19.70
C ASP A 588 8.89 -15.54 19.70
N SER A 589 8.08 -15.22 20.73
CA SER A 589 6.69 -15.65 20.82
C SER A 589 5.86 -15.10 19.66
N PHE A 590 6.03 -13.80 19.35
CA PHE A 590 5.34 -13.17 18.22
C PHE A 590 5.72 -13.83 16.89
N ASN A 591 7.01 -14.06 16.64
CA ASN A 591 7.46 -14.66 15.38
C ASN A 591 7.04 -16.13 15.22
N LYS A 592 6.91 -16.89 16.31
CA LYS A 592 6.29 -18.24 16.27
C LYS A 592 4.82 -18.17 15.84
N GLU A 593 4.08 -17.19 16.35
CA GLU A 593 2.68 -16.99 15.96
C GLU A 593 2.57 -16.52 14.50
N VAL A 594 3.45 -15.63 14.05
CA VAL A 594 3.53 -15.24 12.63
C VAL A 594 3.74 -16.46 11.72
N ASP A 595 4.70 -17.32 12.06
CA ASP A 595 4.98 -18.52 11.26
C ASP A 595 3.77 -19.47 11.25
N ARG A 596 3.12 -19.68 12.39
CA ARG A 596 1.91 -20.48 12.53
C ARG A 596 0.75 -19.94 11.67
N ARG A 597 0.54 -18.63 11.70
CA ARG A 597 -0.51 -17.95 10.91
C ARG A 597 -0.19 -17.98 9.42
N CYS A 598 1.05 -17.71 9.03
CA CYS A 598 1.47 -17.77 7.64
C CYS A 598 1.25 -19.16 7.02
N ALA A 599 1.40 -20.24 7.80
CA ALA A 599 1.14 -21.61 7.34
C ALA A 599 -0.32 -21.83 6.95
N GLN A 600 -1.25 -21.06 7.47
CA GLN A 600 -2.68 -21.12 7.18
C GLN A 600 -3.11 -20.23 6.00
N MET A 601 -2.20 -19.44 5.44
CA MET A 601 -2.52 -18.49 4.38
C MET A 601 -2.27 -19.11 2.99
N VAL A 602 -3.05 -18.66 2.02
CA VAL A 602 -2.97 -19.10 0.62
C VAL A 602 -1.58 -18.96 0.00
N TRP A 603 -0.83 -17.92 0.35
CA TRP A 603 0.52 -17.71 -0.19
C TRP A 603 1.59 -18.67 0.33
N ASN A 604 1.26 -19.49 1.31
CA ASN A 604 2.11 -20.60 1.78
C ASN A 604 1.70 -21.97 1.16
N HIS A 605 0.90 -21.94 0.10
CA HIS A 605 0.48 -23.15 -0.60
C HIS A 605 1.65 -23.81 -1.33
N SER A 606 1.70 -25.16 -1.38
CA SER A 606 2.83 -25.93 -1.93
C SER A 606 3.13 -25.67 -3.41
N LEU A 607 2.13 -25.31 -4.22
CA LEU A 607 2.29 -24.97 -5.64
C LEU A 607 2.77 -23.52 -5.85
N VAL A 608 2.94 -22.74 -4.78
CA VAL A 608 3.25 -21.30 -4.89
C VAL A 608 4.71 -21.05 -4.58
N LYS A 609 5.40 -20.39 -5.52
CA LYS A 609 6.68 -19.71 -5.27
C LYS A 609 6.46 -18.23 -5.52
N ASN A 610 6.61 -17.41 -4.51
CA ASN A 610 6.35 -15.97 -4.57
C ASN A 610 7.48 -15.17 -3.89
N TYR A 611 7.48 -13.87 -4.06
CA TYR A 611 8.49 -12.97 -3.49
C TYR A 611 8.28 -12.68 -1.99
N TYR A 612 7.21 -13.20 -1.39
CA TYR A 612 6.99 -13.11 0.06
C TYR A 612 7.86 -14.08 0.84
N MET A 613 8.37 -15.13 0.17
CA MET A 613 9.15 -16.20 0.77
C MET A 613 10.65 -15.96 0.63
N ASN A 614 11.39 -16.41 1.62
CA ASN A 614 12.84 -16.50 1.55
C ASN A 614 13.32 -17.75 0.80
N SER A 615 14.64 -17.92 0.69
CA SER A 615 15.27 -19.06 0.02
C SER A 615 14.94 -20.42 0.64
N LYS A 616 14.49 -20.44 1.91
CA LYS A 616 14.09 -21.65 2.66
C LYS A 616 12.58 -21.91 2.63
N GLY A 617 11.80 -21.07 1.94
CA GLY A 617 10.34 -21.18 1.84
C GLY A 617 9.56 -20.59 3.01
N ARG A 618 10.21 -19.90 3.97
CA ARG A 618 9.51 -19.14 5.00
C ARG A 618 8.94 -17.85 4.43
N VAL A 619 7.71 -17.52 4.81
CA VAL A 619 7.08 -16.23 4.46
C VAL A 619 7.67 -15.14 5.35
N VAL A 620 8.47 -14.25 4.77
CA VAL A 620 9.17 -13.17 5.47
C VAL A 620 8.61 -11.78 5.20
N ALA A 621 7.86 -11.61 4.12
CA ALA A 621 7.35 -10.30 3.73
C ALA A 621 5.85 -10.12 4.05
N ALA A 622 4.99 -11.07 3.68
CA ALA A 622 3.54 -10.93 3.80
C ALA A 622 3.05 -10.94 5.26
N SER A 623 2.10 -10.07 5.55
CA SER A 623 1.40 -9.99 6.84
C SER A 623 0.30 -11.07 6.93
N PRO A 624 0.32 -11.93 7.97
CA PRO A 624 -0.74 -12.91 8.16
C PRO A 624 -1.95 -12.34 8.93
N TRP A 625 -1.92 -11.07 9.28
CA TRP A 625 -2.94 -10.40 10.06
C TRP A 625 -3.95 -9.70 9.16
N SER A 626 -5.23 -9.69 9.55
CA SER A 626 -6.18 -8.72 9.02
C SER A 626 -5.76 -7.30 9.43
N LEU A 627 -6.32 -6.27 8.79
CA LEU A 627 -6.03 -4.88 9.19
C LEU A 627 -6.52 -4.61 10.61
N LEU A 628 -7.67 -5.19 10.99
CA LEU A 628 -8.19 -5.09 12.36
C LEU A 628 -7.23 -5.68 13.38
N GLU A 629 -6.76 -6.91 13.17
CA GLU A 629 -5.83 -7.60 14.07
C GLU A 629 -4.51 -6.82 14.20
N TYR A 630 -3.97 -6.32 13.08
CA TYR A 630 -2.75 -5.55 13.11
C TYR A 630 -2.93 -4.20 13.83
N TRP A 631 -4.04 -3.51 13.57
CA TRP A 631 -4.40 -2.28 14.28
C TRP A 631 -4.55 -2.51 15.78
N GLN A 632 -5.22 -3.59 16.21
CA GLN A 632 -5.37 -3.94 17.62
C GLN A 632 -4.02 -4.15 18.31
N LYS A 633 -3.04 -4.74 17.60
CA LYS A 633 -1.68 -4.97 18.11
C LYS A 633 -0.84 -3.70 18.17
N THR A 634 -1.13 -2.70 17.35
CA THR A 634 -0.30 -1.49 17.21
C THR A 634 -0.94 -0.21 17.76
N ARG A 635 -2.24 -0.22 18.08
CA ARG A 635 -2.95 0.97 18.57
C ARG A 635 -2.46 1.50 19.92
N ALA A 636 -1.92 0.63 20.76
CA ALA A 636 -1.40 0.97 22.08
C ALA A 636 -0.04 0.32 22.30
N PHE A 637 0.93 1.11 22.73
CA PHE A 637 2.24 0.62 23.13
C PHE A 637 2.16 -0.05 24.49
N ALA A 638 2.74 -1.24 24.62
CA ALA A 638 2.77 -2.06 25.84
C ALA A 638 4.17 -1.99 26.48
N PRO A 639 4.42 -1.11 27.46
CA PRO A 639 5.76 -0.91 28.04
C PRO A 639 6.35 -2.17 28.68
N GLU A 640 5.52 -3.09 29.17
CA GLU A 640 5.93 -4.37 29.78
C GLU A 640 6.58 -5.33 28.78
N GLU A 641 6.36 -5.17 27.51
CA GLU A 641 6.98 -5.93 26.42
C GLU A 641 8.40 -5.45 26.09
N TYR A 642 8.83 -4.34 26.68
CA TYR A 642 10.08 -3.67 26.41
C TYR A 642 10.98 -3.58 27.64
N LEU A 643 12.26 -3.37 27.39
CA LEU A 643 13.27 -3.00 28.37
C LEU A 643 13.58 -1.52 28.20
N PHE A 644 13.58 -0.78 29.30
CA PHE A 644 13.99 0.61 29.37
C PHE A 644 15.24 0.73 30.22
N THR A 645 16.30 1.37 29.71
CA THR A 645 17.57 1.55 30.42
C THR A 645 18.10 2.97 30.34
#